data_6d1f4a956c0afe1679df89c349089fd2
#
_entry.id   6d1f4a956c0afe1679df89c349089fd2
#
_cell.length_a   1.000
_cell.length_b   1.000
_cell.length_c   1.000
_cell.angle_alpha   90.00
_cell.angle_beta   90.00
_cell.angle_gamma   90.00
#
_symmetry.space_group_name_H-M   'P 1'
#
loop_
_entity.id
_entity.type
_entity.pdbx_description
1 polymer ?
#
loop_
_entity_poly.entity_id
_entity_poly.type
_entity_poly.pdbx_seq_one_letter_code
_entity_poly.pdbx_strand_id
1 'polypeptide(L)'
;VKPTRDHFLPPDLDAYRRADHPRGRVIVIAPTRAACETIELALTTHIDTVLQREHGAQLTEWAATGKAFGIVAGTGTGKTLGIRLIAEAILQAPLQPGVVNREREATPETPHWNVVVVTTGIARRWLSDDLVTARDTIVVDEIHQTSAELELCLALGKRTGCRFIWLSATVDPTFYRHYLASDEVLLTSAFDPAKRAKVTVEPLTPEAFLDDRTVRRFISERRGVAVFLPTRAEVERLGEGLRERFPRLNAAFYHGGQPIRVIRPFLEGDISKPYLLAMTAAGQSALNLPELDTVIIYDARYGNVVDRGRNVLHRLHLGANEILQMAGRVHGRVENGQVTILTERPLDFATLTPAPPEFQLAGDAERVALTCAAIGVDATDLDLPVPLDRRAYVEAIERLTSRGLVEGGRLTPYGREVEALPVDRPWAELLVHADDELVPIVAGASGIDSLHRMTREERDLQGVLVNGSDHLTAYALLAEAVNSCGRMGEVHGLARHIFEEEELAAWAERRGVLVKAIEDGALGLASVYRSLDLPLPTVLPRVTRDLRERFITLVAEIQPFTLVLDERTVDGHDARVSKTSVAGNWGAVAGSLRWFADRFGTARASIEGTTIPLELVQRFAAHGAPAVVLAGYGTRQGLAIARRLQYAGFDLETTLDRIAGVVPEALHESAREALTDALLAGGVEHPSRGLLARAILRLDEYWRRSGGALPGVAPEARRELVRAQLGDVTSWEDFQATTVHLDVDALVPVTERTHLDALPSGLRIHGDMAPLEYAVEQGMPVVRLLLREGQARRMRASDLPPFDRPLRLVVRRGGESLEAVTVEALHGLLDRPRARSDRPGMGGRVRGGRAGGGGRDAPRGGPHGRGGGPKGRGGGPKGKGGGPRRG
;
A
#
# COMPACT_ATOMS: atom_id res chain seq x y z
N VAL A 1 27.47 12.09 -14.67
CA VAL A 1 26.05 12.44 -14.80
C VAL A 1 25.62 12.08 -16.20
N LYS A 2 24.67 11.16 -16.33
CA LYS A 2 24.13 10.77 -17.63
C LYS A 2 23.05 11.76 -18.02
N PRO A 3 22.97 12.22 -19.28
CA PRO A 3 21.90 13.08 -19.72
C PRO A 3 20.58 12.32 -19.60
N THR A 4 19.59 12.89 -18.91
CA THR A 4 18.26 12.35 -18.79
C THR A 4 17.32 13.16 -19.66
N ARG A 5 16.53 12.48 -20.51
CA ARG A 5 15.46 13.07 -21.30
C ARG A 5 14.14 12.54 -20.77
N ASP A 6 13.27 13.41 -20.34
CA ASP A 6 11.91 13.02 -20.03
C ASP A 6 11.08 12.92 -21.34
N HIS A 7 11.03 11.72 -21.91
CA HIS A 7 10.32 11.45 -23.15
C HIS A 7 8.79 11.39 -22.98
N PHE A 8 8.31 11.50 -21.77
CA PHE A 8 6.86 11.64 -21.49
C PHE A 8 6.40 13.09 -21.53
N LEU A 9 7.34 14.05 -21.51
CA LEU A 9 7.04 15.45 -21.72
C LEU A 9 7.09 15.82 -23.21
N PRO A 10 6.29 16.79 -23.68
CA PRO A 10 6.41 17.29 -25.04
C PRO A 10 7.85 17.68 -25.35
N PRO A 11 8.39 17.29 -26.51
CA PRO A 11 9.77 17.62 -26.89
C PRO A 11 10.05 19.13 -26.94
N ASP A 12 9.04 19.92 -27.29
CA ASP A 12 9.07 21.40 -27.26
C ASP A 12 8.00 21.88 -26.28
N LEU A 13 8.41 22.13 -25.04
CA LEU A 13 7.54 22.64 -23.98
C LEU A 13 7.00 24.05 -24.29
N ASP A 14 7.79 24.88 -24.96
CA ASP A 14 7.38 26.23 -25.31
C ASP A 14 6.34 26.21 -26.43
N ALA A 15 6.49 25.37 -27.42
CA ALA A 15 5.47 25.14 -28.44
C ALA A 15 4.18 24.59 -27.81
N TYR A 16 4.28 23.64 -26.88
CA TYR A 16 3.12 23.09 -26.17
C TYR A 16 2.37 24.15 -25.36
N ARG A 17 3.10 25.01 -24.62
CA ARG A 17 2.49 26.09 -23.81
C ARG A 17 1.89 27.21 -24.65
N ARG A 18 2.47 27.49 -25.82
CA ARG A 18 2.00 28.54 -26.75
C ARG A 18 0.88 28.07 -27.69
N ALA A 19 0.65 26.77 -27.78
CA ALA A 19 -0.38 26.22 -28.66
C ALA A 19 -1.78 26.79 -28.30
N ASP A 20 -2.48 27.22 -29.32
CA ASP A 20 -3.81 27.85 -29.14
C ASP A 20 -4.88 26.79 -29.00
N HIS A 21 -5.34 26.58 -27.77
CA HIS A 21 -6.51 25.78 -27.44
C HIS A 21 -7.53 26.65 -26.71
N PRO A 22 -8.41 27.35 -27.43
CA PRO A 22 -9.27 28.39 -26.85
C PRO A 22 -10.22 27.89 -25.76
N ARG A 23 -10.52 26.59 -25.74
CA ARG A 23 -11.34 25.93 -24.72
C ARG A 23 -10.54 25.05 -23.79
N GLY A 24 -9.21 25.16 -23.78
CA GLY A 24 -8.30 24.25 -23.10
C GLY A 24 -8.21 22.90 -23.80
N ARG A 25 -7.56 21.96 -23.12
CA ARG A 25 -7.45 20.55 -23.55
C ARG A 25 -8.33 19.66 -22.66
N VAL A 26 -8.69 18.51 -23.19
CA VAL A 26 -9.29 17.42 -22.40
C VAL A 26 -8.18 16.44 -22.06
N ILE A 27 -7.83 16.32 -20.78
CA ILE A 27 -6.83 15.39 -20.27
C ILE A 27 -7.56 14.18 -19.69
N VAL A 28 -7.46 13.04 -20.34
CA VAL A 28 -8.15 11.81 -19.93
C VAL A 28 -7.18 10.94 -19.13
N ILE A 29 -7.45 10.75 -17.87
CA ILE A 29 -6.65 9.88 -16.98
C ILE A 29 -7.25 8.48 -17.01
N ALA A 30 -6.48 7.52 -17.52
CA ALA A 30 -6.84 6.12 -17.61
C ALA A 30 -6.15 5.31 -16.50
N PRO A 31 -6.83 4.31 -15.89
CA PRO A 31 -6.25 3.52 -14.82
C PRO A 31 -5.11 2.59 -15.29
N THR A 32 -5.13 2.20 -16.56
CA THR A 32 -4.14 1.27 -17.13
C THR A 32 -3.80 1.62 -18.58
N ARG A 33 -2.69 1.07 -19.09
CA ARG A 33 -2.31 1.21 -20.50
C ARG A 33 -3.37 0.66 -21.46
N ALA A 34 -3.94 -0.50 -21.13
CA ALA A 34 -5.02 -1.10 -21.92
C ALA A 34 -6.27 -0.20 -21.98
N ALA A 35 -6.57 0.49 -20.87
CA ALA A 35 -7.65 1.48 -20.86
C ALA A 35 -7.34 2.68 -21.79
N CYS A 36 -6.08 3.10 -21.92
CA CYS A 36 -5.69 4.14 -22.89
C CYS A 36 -6.04 3.73 -24.33
N GLU A 37 -5.76 2.48 -24.72
CA GLU A 37 -6.11 1.97 -26.06
C GLU A 37 -7.63 1.95 -26.30
N THR A 38 -8.39 1.53 -25.30
CA THR A 38 -9.86 1.52 -25.37
C THR A 38 -10.41 2.95 -25.50
N ILE A 39 -9.85 3.90 -24.76
CA ILE A 39 -10.26 5.31 -24.83
C ILE A 39 -9.88 5.91 -26.18
N GLU A 40 -8.69 5.64 -26.70
CA GLU A 40 -8.26 6.10 -28.03
C GLU A 40 -9.18 5.57 -29.13
N LEU A 41 -9.53 4.30 -29.07
CA LEU A 41 -10.51 3.71 -29.99
C LEU A 41 -11.87 4.42 -29.87
N ALA A 42 -12.32 4.69 -28.65
CA ALA A 42 -13.56 5.43 -28.40
C ALA A 42 -13.52 6.85 -28.99
N LEU A 43 -12.38 7.53 -28.92
CA LEU A 43 -12.19 8.87 -29.45
C LEU A 43 -12.15 8.91 -30.99
N THR A 44 -11.63 7.85 -31.62
CA THR A 44 -11.45 7.77 -33.08
C THR A 44 -12.64 7.13 -33.81
N THR A 45 -13.42 6.29 -33.12
CA THR A 45 -14.53 5.54 -33.69
C THR A 45 -15.85 5.95 -33.05
N HIS A 46 -16.86 6.22 -33.88
CA HIS A 46 -18.20 6.46 -33.35
C HIS A 46 -18.90 5.13 -33.04
N ILE A 47 -19.24 4.92 -31.76
CA ILE A 47 -19.95 3.72 -31.30
C ILE A 47 -21.17 4.19 -30.54
N ASP A 48 -22.35 3.81 -31.00
CA ASP A 48 -23.60 4.14 -30.33
C ASP A 48 -23.79 3.26 -29.08
N THR A 49 -23.99 3.87 -27.93
CA THR A 49 -24.13 3.20 -26.64
C THR A 49 -25.46 3.51 -25.95
N VAL A 50 -25.83 2.69 -24.98
CA VAL A 50 -27.02 2.91 -24.16
C VAL A 50 -26.94 4.29 -23.47
N LEU A 51 -25.79 4.62 -22.89
CA LEU A 51 -25.54 5.90 -22.22
C LEU A 51 -25.75 7.09 -23.17
N GLN A 52 -25.28 6.99 -24.41
CA GLN A 52 -25.44 8.06 -25.39
C GLN A 52 -26.88 8.22 -25.85
N ARG A 53 -27.60 7.12 -26.07
CA ARG A 53 -29.01 7.17 -26.49
C ARG A 53 -29.92 7.75 -25.42
N GLU A 54 -29.72 7.36 -24.17
CA GLU A 54 -30.60 7.76 -23.06
C GLU A 54 -30.23 9.12 -22.45
N HIS A 55 -28.95 9.44 -22.37
CA HIS A 55 -28.43 10.60 -21.66
C HIS A 55 -27.53 11.50 -22.48
N GLY A 56 -27.30 11.23 -23.76
CA GLY A 56 -26.33 11.94 -24.59
C GLY A 56 -26.64 13.45 -24.68
N ALA A 57 -27.90 13.86 -24.83
CA ALA A 57 -28.26 15.26 -24.88
C ALA A 57 -27.95 16.00 -23.57
N GLN A 58 -28.24 15.39 -22.44
CA GLN A 58 -27.94 15.94 -21.10
C GLN A 58 -26.43 16.05 -20.85
N LEU A 59 -25.66 15.02 -21.18
CA LEU A 59 -24.20 15.01 -21.03
C LEU A 59 -23.53 16.06 -21.94
N THR A 60 -24.03 16.21 -23.16
CA THR A 60 -23.59 17.25 -24.11
C THR A 60 -23.86 18.66 -23.57
N GLU A 61 -25.04 18.90 -23.03
CA GLU A 61 -25.38 20.18 -22.39
C GLU A 61 -24.45 20.47 -21.21
N TRP A 62 -24.28 19.54 -20.28
CA TRP A 62 -23.40 19.73 -19.12
C TRP A 62 -21.95 19.99 -19.52
N ALA A 63 -21.43 19.21 -20.48
CA ALA A 63 -20.09 19.37 -20.96
C ALA A 63 -19.87 20.73 -21.66
N ALA A 64 -20.78 21.13 -22.51
CA ALA A 64 -20.72 22.39 -23.29
C ALA A 64 -20.87 23.62 -22.39
N THR A 65 -21.70 23.57 -21.34
CA THR A 65 -21.94 24.68 -20.40
C THR A 65 -20.87 24.83 -19.33
N GLY A 66 -19.86 23.97 -19.31
CA GLY A 66 -18.73 24.04 -18.36
C GLY A 66 -18.99 23.45 -17.00
N LYS A 67 -20.06 22.68 -16.80
CA LYS A 67 -20.35 22.02 -15.53
C LYS A 67 -19.30 20.94 -15.21
N ALA A 68 -18.91 20.83 -13.94
CA ALA A 68 -18.22 19.67 -13.42
C ALA A 68 -19.25 18.59 -13.08
N PHE A 69 -19.04 17.34 -13.47
CA PHE A 69 -20.03 16.29 -13.23
C PHE A 69 -19.43 14.89 -13.13
N GLY A 70 -20.17 14.01 -12.47
CA GLY A 70 -19.86 12.59 -12.36
C GLY A 70 -20.85 11.72 -13.12
N ILE A 71 -20.38 10.56 -13.58
CA ILE A 71 -21.19 9.53 -14.20
C ILE A 71 -20.97 8.22 -13.44
N VAL A 72 -21.97 7.76 -12.71
CA VAL A 72 -21.99 6.44 -12.12
C VAL A 72 -22.96 5.57 -12.92
N ALA A 73 -22.40 4.71 -13.73
CA ALA A 73 -23.18 3.89 -14.64
C ALA A 73 -22.64 2.45 -14.63
N GLY A 74 -23.51 1.48 -14.53
CA GLY A 74 -23.14 0.07 -14.49
C GLY A 74 -22.23 -0.34 -15.65
N THR A 75 -21.47 -1.41 -15.47
CA THR A 75 -20.59 -1.95 -16.53
C THR A 75 -21.39 -2.25 -17.81
N GLY A 76 -20.81 -2.00 -18.99
CA GLY A 76 -21.48 -2.26 -20.28
C GLY A 76 -22.49 -1.20 -20.75
N THR A 77 -22.67 -0.09 -20.00
CA THR A 77 -23.49 1.05 -20.43
C THR A 77 -22.80 1.92 -21.50
N GLY A 78 -21.49 1.75 -21.68
CA GLY A 78 -20.69 2.53 -22.63
C GLY A 78 -20.06 3.80 -22.05
N LYS A 79 -19.78 3.86 -20.74
CA LYS A 79 -19.15 5.01 -20.07
C LYS A 79 -17.89 5.50 -20.79
N THR A 80 -16.89 4.60 -20.93
CA THR A 80 -15.63 4.92 -21.59
C THR A 80 -15.84 5.39 -23.04
N LEU A 81 -16.78 4.81 -23.76
CA LEU A 81 -17.16 5.20 -25.11
C LEU A 81 -17.86 6.56 -25.17
N GLY A 82 -18.49 6.98 -24.07
CA GLY A 82 -19.10 8.29 -23.89
C GLY A 82 -18.11 9.44 -23.77
N ILE A 83 -16.83 9.17 -23.50
CA ILE A 83 -15.77 10.18 -23.39
C ILE A 83 -15.67 11.01 -24.69
N ARG A 84 -15.84 10.39 -25.84
CA ARG A 84 -15.86 11.09 -27.13
C ARG A 84 -16.93 12.18 -27.18
N LEU A 85 -18.17 11.84 -26.86
CA LEU A 85 -19.28 12.79 -26.83
C LEU A 85 -19.00 13.98 -25.91
N ILE A 86 -18.45 13.69 -24.73
CA ILE A 86 -18.07 14.69 -23.74
C ILE A 86 -16.96 15.60 -24.29
N ALA A 87 -15.91 15.04 -24.88
CA ALA A 87 -14.80 15.80 -25.44
C ALA A 87 -15.24 16.68 -26.61
N GLU A 88 -16.06 16.17 -27.53
CA GLU A 88 -16.65 16.94 -28.64
C GLU A 88 -17.49 18.11 -28.12
N ALA A 89 -18.29 17.89 -27.09
CA ALA A 89 -19.10 18.93 -26.47
C ALA A 89 -18.28 20.03 -25.77
N ILE A 90 -17.17 19.65 -25.08
CA ILE A 90 -16.27 20.60 -24.44
C ILE A 90 -15.56 21.44 -25.47
N LEU A 91 -14.89 20.78 -26.42
CA LEU A 91 -13.97 21.43 -27.35
C LEU A 91 -14.68 22.17 -28.47
N GLN A 92 -15.84 21.68 -28.90
CA GLN A 92 -16.60 22.20 -30.06
C GLN A 92 -15.71 22.34 -31.31
N ALA A 93 -14.78 21.41 -31.48
CA ALA A 93 -13.79 21.32 -32.53
C ALA A 93 -13.50 19.85 -32.85
N PRO A 94 -12.96 19.54 -34.05
CA PRO A 94 -12.52 18.19 -34.35
C PRO A 94 -11.54 17.67 -33.29
N LEU A 95 -11.72 16.41 -32.85
CA LEU A 95 -10.82 15.81 -31.87
C LEU A 95 -9.49 15.46 -32.53
N GLN A 96 -8.41 15.83 -31.84
CA GLN A 96 -7.02 15.48 -32.17
C GLN A 96 -6.45 14.73 -30.96
N PRO A 97 -6.73 13.42 -30.85
CA PRO A 97 -6.30 12.65 -29.70
C PRO A 97 -4.83 12.24 -29.80
N GLY A 98 -4.16 12.26 -28.67
CA GLY A 98 -2.84 11.68 -28.49
C GLY A 98 -2.76 10.85 -27.21
N VAL A 99 -1.88 9.87 -27.17
CA VAL A 99 -1.69 8.98 -26.03
C VAL A 99 -0.25 9.05 -25.55
N VAL A 100 -0.06 9.27 -24.23
CA VAL A 100 1.27 9.18 -23.60
C VAL A 100 1.21 8.19 -22.44
N ASN A 101 2.02 7.16 -22.55
CA ASN A 101 2.20 6.14 -21.53
C ASN A 101 3.59 5.49 -21.67
N ARG A 102 3.90 4.41 -20.94
CA ARG A 102 5.20 3.73 -21.06
C ARG A 102 5.52 3.18 -22.45
N GLU A 103 4.52 2.97 -23.29
CA GLU A 103 4.69 2.45 -24.64
C GLU A 103 4.78 3.56 -25.69
N ARG A 104 4.15 4.70 -25.42
CA ARG A 104 4.06 5.83 -26.35
C ARG A 104 4.57 7.10 -25.70
N GLU A 105 5.57 7.68 -26.32
CA GLU A 105 6.13 8.96 -25.87
C GLU A 105 5.36 10.16 -26.42
N ALA A 106 5.54 11.31 -25.79
CA ALA A 106 5.11 12.58 -26.37
C ALA A 106 5.93 12.89 -27.62
N THR A 107 5.28 13.38 -28.66
CA THR A 107 5.84 13.62 -29.99
C THR A 107 5.90 15.12 -30.31
N PRO A 108 6.62 15.54 -31.36
CA PRO A 108 6.57 16.94 -31.84
C PRO A 108 5.16 17.43 -32.19
N GLU A 109 4.20 16.52 -32.41
CA GLU A 109 2.80 16.81 -32.69
C GLU A 109 1.96 17.06 -31.42
N THR A 110 2.49 16.73 -30.25
CA THR A 110 1.79 16.91 -28.95
C THR A 110 1.20 18.31 -28.73
N PRO A 111 1.81 19.42 -29.18
CA PRO A 111 1.20 20.74 -29.07
C PRO A 111 -0.17 20.85 -29.77
N HIS A 112 -0.41 20.07 -30.82
CA HIS A 112 -1.64 20.10 -31.60
C HIS A 112 -2.76 19.22 -31.00
N TRP A 113 -2.42 18.30 -30.09
CA TRP A 113 -3.40 17.44 -29.45
C TRP A 113 -4.32 18.26 -28.53
N ASN A 114 -5.61 18.17 -28.76
CA ASN A 114 -6.63 18.79 -27.91
C ASN A 114 -7.29 17.78 -26.95
N VAL A 115 -7.08 16.46 -27.16
CA VAL A 115 -7.41 15.41 -26.23
C VAL A 115 -6.14 14.60 -25.95
N VAL A 116 -5.75 14.50 -24.69
CA VAL A 116 -4.56 13.77 -24.29
C VAL A 116 -4.93 12.65 -23.32
N VAL A 117 -4.68 11.41 -23.72
CA VAL A 117 -4.96 10.24 -22.90
C VAL A 117 -3.67 9.82 -22.21
N VAL A 118 -3.68 9.76 -20.88
CA VAL A 118 -2.50 9.49 -20.07
C VAL A 118 -2.82 8.48 -18.96
N THR A 119 -1.80 7.72 -18.55
CA THR A 119 -1.90 6.96 -17.30
C THR A 119 -1.68 7.87 -16.09
N THR A 120 -2.06 7.41 -14.89
CA THR A 120 -1.98 8.18 -13.63
C THR A 120 -0.58 8.75 -13.36
N GLY A 121 0.48 7.94 -13.56
CA GLY A 121 1.86 8.41 -13.34
C GLY A 121 2.30 9.50 -14.31
N ILE A 122 1.86 9.43 -15.56
CA ILE A 122 2.12 10.49 -16.56
C ILE A 122 1.30 11.75 -16.23
N ALA A 123 0.02 11.60 -15.88
CA ALA A 123 -0.83 12.71 -15.47
C ALA A 123 -0.22 13.49 -14.30
N ARG A 124 0.31 12.78 -13.28
CA ARG A 124 1.00 13.39 -12.14
C ARG A 124 2.19 14.24 -12.60
N ARG A 125 3.05 13.71 -13.49
CA ARG A 125 4.17 14.48 -14.05
C ARG A 125 3.71 15.73 -14.78
N TRP A 126 2.74 15.61 -15.66
CA TRP A 126 2.22 16.74 -16.42
C TRP A 126 1.61 17.83 -15.52
N LEU A 127 0.93 17.42 -14.45
CA LEU A 127 0.42 18.34 -13.43
C LEU A 127 1.56 19.00 -12.63
N SER A 128 2.62 18.25 -12.32
CA SER A 128 3.78 18.77 -11.59
C SER A 128 4.65 19.73 -12.42
N ASP A 129 4.67 19.54 -13.74
CA ASP A 129 5.44 20.37 -14.69
C ASP A 129 4.62 21.52 -15.31
N ASP A 130 3.45 21.83 -14.74
CA ASP A 130 2.54 22.90 -15.19
C ASP A 130 2.13 22.77 -16.68
N LEU A 131 2.02 21.54 -17.18
CA LEU A 131 1.53 21.26 -18.54
C LEU A 131 -0.01 21.17 -18.60
N VAL A 132 -0.64 21.03 -17.45
CA VAL A 132 -2.10 21.07 -17.29
C VAL A 132 -2.45 22.39 -16.60
N THR A 133 -3.41 23.12 -17.15
CA THR A 133 -3.78 24.47 -16.70
C THR A 133 -5.23 24.53 -16.22
N ALA A 134 -5.62 25.60 -15.54
CA ALA A 134 -6.99 25.82 -15.10
C ALA A 134 -8.03 25.88 -16.24
N ARG A 135 -7.59 26.05 -17.48
CA ARG A 135 -8.49 25.99 -18.66
C ARG A 135 -8.78 24.57 -19.13
N ASP A 136 -7.96 23.61 -18.71
CA ASP A 136 -8.08 22.23 -19.14
C ASP A 136 -9.15 21.50 -18.32
N THR A 137 -9.77 20.51 -18.94
CA THR A 137 -10.71 19.62 -18.27
C THR A 137 -10.05 18.25 -18.05
N ILE A 138 -10.02 17.82 -16.80
CA ILE A 138 -9.57 16.46 -16.45
C ILE A 138 -10.77 15.53 -16.48
N VAL A 139 -10.68 14.49 -17.29
CA VAL A 139 -11.65 13.39 -17.33
C VAL A 139 -10.98 12.16 -16.69
N VAL A 140 -11.55 11.63 -15.62
CA VAL A 140 -11.02 10.45 -14.93
C VAL A 140 -11.91 9.25 -15.23
N ASP A 141 -11.39 8.28 -15.98
CA ASP A 141 -12.10 7.03 -16.23
C ASP A 141 -11.85 6.03 -15.10
N GLU A 142 -12.90 5.29 -14.72
CA GLU A 142 -12.88 4.27 -13.64
C GLU A 142 -12.31 4.83 -12.33
N ILE A 143 -12.75 6.01 -11.88
CA ILE A 143 -12.23 6.72 -10.70
C ILE A 143 -12.26 5.88 -9.42
N HIS A 144 -13.11 4.86 -9.34
CA HIS A 144 -13.18 3.92 -8.21
C HIS A 144 -11.96 2.99 -8.11
N GLN A 145 -11.14 2.89 -9.16
CA GLN A 145 -9.85 2.20 -9.12
C GLN A 145 -8.79 3.13 -8.52
N THR A 146 -8.85 3.31 -7.21
CA THR A 146 -7.97 4.21 -6.46
C THR A 146 -6.52 3.74 -6.48
N SER A 147 -5.60 4.69 -6.49
CA SER A 147 -4.17 4.48 -6.33
C SER A 147 -3.53 5.76 -5.80
N ALA A 148 -2.38 5.66 -5.15
CA ALA A 148 -1.67 6.84 -4.64
C ALA A 148 -1.38 7.87 -5.75
N GLU A 149 -1.04 7.41 -6.95
CA GLU A 149 -0.82 8.28 -8.11
C GLU A 149 -2.11 9.00 -8.56
N LEU A 150 -3.24 8.30 -8.63
CA LEU A 150 -4.51 8.93 -8.99
C LEU A 150 -4.93 9.97 -7.93
N GLU A 151 -4.82 9.60 -6.66
CA GLU A 151 -5.18 10.49 -5.55
C GLU A 151 -4.36 11.78 -5.56
N LEU A 152 -3.06 11.70 -5.88
CA LEU A 152 -2.21 12.86 -6.11
C LEU A 152 -2.65 13.67 -7.33
N CYS A 153 -3.00 13.03 -8.45
CA CYS A 153 -3.52 13.72 -9.63
C CYS A 153 -4.78 14.54 -9.31
N LEU A 154 -5.68 13.97 -8.50
CA LEU A 154 -6.89 14.70 -8.08
C LEU A 154 -6.54 15.96 -7.26
N ALA A 155 -5.64 15.83 -6.27
CA ALA A 155 -5.20 16.95 -5.44
C ALA A 155 -4.45 18.02 -6.26
N LEU A 156 -3.54 17.62 -7.14
CA LEU A 156 -2.82 18.52 -8.03
C LEU A 156 -3.75 19.24 -9.03
N GLY A 157 -4.70 18.53 -9.62
CA GLY A 157 -5.69 19.12 -10.53
C GLY A 157 -6.61 20.12 -9.82
N LYS A 158 -6.98 19.86 -8.56
CA LYS A 158 -7.71 20.84 -7.71
C LYS A 158 -6.85 22.08 -7.45
N ARG A 159 -5.58 21.89 -7.09
CA ARG A 159 -4.64 22.99 -6.88
C ARG A 159 -4.49 23.84 -8.15
N THR A 160 -4.41 23.22 -9.31
CA THR A 160 -4.36 23.90 -10.61
C THR A 160 -5.66 24.63 -10.94
N GLY A 161 -6.78 24.23 -10.33
CA GLY A 161 -8.11 24.79 -10.62
C GLY A 161 -8.79 24.18 -11.84
N CYS A 162 -8.43 22.95 -12.20
CA CYS A 162 -9.02 22.23 -13.32
C CYS A 162 -10.48 21.87 -13.06
N ARG A 163 -11.28 21.84 -14.13
CA ARG A 163 -12.61 21.22 -14.11
C ARG A 163 -12.47 19.71 -14.15
N PHE A 164 -13.26 19.01 -13.33
CA PHE A 164 -13.27 17.54 -13.31
C PHE A 164 -14.56 16.96 -13.89
N ILE A 165 -14.39 15.92 -14.69
CA ILE A 165 -15.45 15.00 -15.10
C ILE A 165 -14.97 13.61 -14.75
N TRP A 166 -15.77 12.82 -14.05
CA TRP A 166 -15.34 11.51 -13.59
C TRP A 166 -16.37 10.42 -13.85
N LEU A 167 -15.88 9.24 -14.20
CA LEU A 167 -16.69 8.07 -14.56
C LEU A 167 -16.40 6.92 -13.62
N SER A 168 -17.46 6.24 -13.20
CA SER A 168 -17.35 5.06 -12.33
C SER A 168 -18.43 4.03 -12.68
N ALA A 169 -18.12 2.75 -12.42
CA ALA A 169 -19.11 1.69 -12.57
C ALA A 169 -20.04 1.60 -11.36
N THR A 170 -19.45 1.54 -10.18
CA THR A 170 -20.16 1.32 -8.92
C THR A 170 -19.38 1.98 -7.79
N VAL A 171 -19.89 3.09 -7.30
CA VAL A 171 -19.33 3.83 -6.16
C VAL A 171 -20.42 4.71 -5.55
N ASP A 172 -20.38 4.95 -4.25
CA ASP A 172 -21.15 6.04 -3.65
C ASP A 172 -20.59 7.37 -4.17
N PRO A 173 -21.35 8.16 -4.91
CA PRO A 173 -20.89 9.38 -5.53
C PRO A 173 -20.63 10.52 -4.55
N THR A 174 -21.13 10.43 -3.31
CA THR A 174 -21.16 11.52 -2.33
C THR A 174 -19.78 12.11 -2.10
N PHE A 175 -18.76 11.26 -1.92
CA PHE A 175 -17.38 11.73 -1.71
C PHE A 175 -16.88 12.54 -2.92
N TYR A 176 -16.89 11.95 -4.13
CA TYR A 176 -16.33 12.60 -5.32
C TYR A 176 -17.13 13.84 -5.71
N ARG A 177 -18.46 13.81 -5.57
CA ARG A 177 -19.30 14.98 -5.80
C ARG A 177 -18.86 16.16 -4.94
N HIS A 178 -18.59 15.92 -3.66
CA HIS A 178 -18.13 16.96 -2.73
C HIS A 178 -16.68 17.33 -2.99
N TYR A 179 -15.80 16.36 -3.02
CA TYR A 179 -14.34 16.55 -3.15
C TYR A 179 -13.94 17.24 -4.46
N LEU A 180 -14.55 16.87 -5.58
CA LEU A 180 -14.28 17.44 -6.90
C LEU A 180 -15.27 18.56 -7.29
N ALA A 181 -16.05 19.06 -6.35
CA ALA A 181 -17.01 20.15 -6.53
C ALA A 181 -17.91 19.94 -7.77
N SER A 182 -18.45 18.71 -7.92
CA SER A 182 -19.29 18.39 -9.07
C SER A 182 -20.67 19.03 -8.96
N ASP A 183 -21.08 19.78 -9.97
CA ASP A 183 -22.40 20.40 -10.06
C ASP A 183 -23.50 19.34 -10.13
N GLU A 184 -23.24 18.29 -10.91
CA GLU A 184 -24.22 17.24 -11.23
C GLU A 184 -23.60 15.86 -11.08
N VAL A 185 -24.44 14.85 -10.86
CA VAL A 185 -24.06 13.43 -10.94
C VAL A 185 -25.15 12.67 -11.66
N LEU A 186 -24.81 12.03 -12.75
CA LEU A 186 -25.70 11.11 -13.46
C LEU A 186 -25.57 9.72 -12.83
N LEU A 187 -26.68 9.21 -12.32
CA LEU A 187 -26.81 7.84 -11.84
C LEU A 187 -27.66 7.05 -12.83
N THR A 188 -27.09 6.08 -13.50
CA THR A 188 -27.82 5.22 -14.44
C THR A 188 -27.33 3.78 -14.37
N SER A 189 -28.15 2.85 -14.77
CA SER A 189 -27.75 1.47 -14.88
C SER A 189 -28.51 0.79 -16.03
N ALA A 190 -27.87 -0.13 -16.70
CA ALA A 190 -28.52 -1.02 -17.67
C ALA A 190 -29.27 -2.18 -16.99
N PHE A 191 -29.75 -1.99 -15.77
CA PHE A 191 -30.44 -3.02 -15.01
C PHE A 191 -31.87 -3.18 -15.53
N ASP A 192 -32.16 -4.40 -16.00
CA ASP A 192 -33.51 -4.80 -16.40
C ASP A 192 -34.16 -5.64 -15.28
N PRO A 193 -35.20 -5.15 -14.61
CA PRO A 193 -35.91 -5.89 -13.57
C PRO A 193 -36.43 -7.24 -14.00
N ALA A 194 -36.77 -7.40 -15.28
CA ALA A 194 -37.22 -8.69 -15.86
C ALA A 194 -36.10 -9.73 -15.90
N LYS A 195 -34.84 -9.28 -15.94
CA LYS A 195 -33.62 -10.13 -15.95
C LYS A 195 -32.95 -10.24 -14.58
N ARG A 196 -33.71 -10.11 -13.51
CA ARG A 196 -33.17 -10.25 -12.14
C ARG A 196 -32.64 -11.68 -11.95
N ALA A 197 -31.36 -11.82 -11.65
CA ALA A 197 -30.74 -13.11 -11.39
C ALA A 197 -31.23 -13.72 -10.06
N LYS A 198 -31.22 -15.04 -10.00
CA LYS A 198 -31.38 -15.76 -8.73
C LYS A 198 -30.06 -15.61 -7.95
N VAL A 199 -30.10 -14.93 -6.79
CA VAL A 199 -28.96 -14.76 -5.89
C VAL A 199 -29.07 -15.74 -4.73
N THR A 200 -27.99 -16.49 -4.46
CA THR A 200 -27.86 -17.38 -3.30
C THR A 200 -26.59 -17.03 -2.54
N VAL A 201 -26.64 -17.15 -1.22
CA VAL A 201 -25.50 -16.94 -0.32
C VAL A 201 -25.25 -18.25 0.42
N GLU A 202 -24.06 -18.79 0.28
CA GLU A 202 -23.70 -20.11 0.80
C GLU A 202 -22.44 -20.02 1.69
N PRO A 203 -22.44 -20.63 2.89
CA PRO A 203 -21.28 -20.63 3.79
C PRO A 203 -20.28 -21.73 3.40
N LEU A 204 -19.86 -21.74 2.14
CA LEU A 204 -18.98 -22.76 1.56
C LEU A 204 -17.71 -22.11 1.00
N THR A 205 -16.64 -22.91 0.94
CA THR A 205 -15.44 -22.55 0.16
C THR A 205 -15.68 -22.83 -1.33
N PRO A 206 -14.90 -22.22 -2.24
CA PRO A 206 -15.00 -22.49 -3.67
C PRO A 206 -14.87 -23.98 -4.02
N GLU A 207 -13.95 -24.68 -3.37
CA GLU A 207 -13.70 -26.11 -3.58
C GLU A 207 -14.89 -26.96 -3.11
N ALA A 208 -15.51 -26.60 -2.00
CA ALA A 208 -16.69 -27.31 -1.47
C ALA A 208 -17.93 -27.06 -2.33
N PHE A 209 -18.09 -25.85 -2.85
CA PHE A 209 -19.22 -25.50 -3.71
C PHE A 209 -19.10 -26.10 -5.12
N LEU A 210 -17.90 -26.07 -5.71
CA LEU A 210 -17.58 -26.62 -7.03
C LEU A 210 -17.23 -28.12 -6.96
N ASP A 211 -18.03 -28.85 -6.21
CA ASP A 211 -17.94 -30.31 -6.19
C ASP A 211 -18.31 -30.94 -7.54
N ASP A 212 -18.06 -32.26 -7.69
CA ASP A 212 -18.33 -32.99 -8.93
C ASP A 212 -19.80 -32.88 -9.37
N ARG A 213 -20.72 -32.83 -8.43
CA ARG A 213 -22.16 -32.76 -8.70
C ARG A 213 -22.53 -31.41 -9.30
N THR A 214 -22.05 -30.34 -8.69
CA THR A 214 -22.30 -28.96 -9.13
C THR A 214 -21.69 -28.71 -10.50
N VAL A 215 -20.43 -29.14 -10.73
CA VAL A 215 -19.78 -28.98 -12.04
C VAL A 215 -20.48 -29.78 -13.12
N ARG A 216 -20.87 -31.04 -12.88
CA ARG A 216 -21.65 -31.85 -13.82
C ARG A 216 -23.02 -31.23 -14.14
N ARG A 217 -23.66 -30.58 -13.17
CA ARG A 217 -24.89 -29.81 -13.39
C ARG A 217 -24.65 -28.65 -14.34
N PHE A 218 -23.58 -27.86 -14.17
CA PHE A 218 -23.23 -26.78 -15.08
C PHE A 218 -22.97 -27.26 -16.51
N ILE A 219 -22.33 -28.43 -16.64
CA ILE A 219 -22.11 -29.07 -17.95
C ILE A 219 -23.45 -29.49 -18.61
N SER A 220 -24.33 -30.13 -17.82
CA SER A 220 -25.62 -30.61 -18.34
C SER A 220 -26.58 -29.48 -18.70
N GLU A 221 -26.56 -28.39 -17.92
CA GLU A 221 -27.35 -27.20 -18.19
C GLU A 221 -26.71 -26.25 -19.20
N ARG A 222 -25.52 -26.57 -19.71
CA ARG A 222 -24.74 -25.75 -20.64
C ARG A 222 -24.55 -24.33 -20.16
N ARG A 223 -24.03 -24.18 -18.92
CA ARG A 223 -23.80 -22.87 -18.31
C ARG A 223 -22.50 -22.20 -18.78
N GLY A 224 -22.53 -20.86 -18.91
CA GLY A 224 -21.35 -20.03 -18.96
C GLY A 224 -21.06 -19.44 -17.57
N VAL A 225 -19.99 -19.89 -16.93
CA VAL A 225 -19.70 -19.61 -15.53
C VAL A 225 -18.45 -18.76 -15.38
N ALA A 226 -18.53 -17.69 -14.58
CA ALA A 226 -17.39 -16.92 -14.09
C ALA A 226 -17.24 -17.13 -12.58
N VAL A 227 -16.01 -17.42 -12.13
CA VAL A 227 -15.68 -17.60 -10.71
C VAL A 227 -14.65 -16.57 -10.28
N PHE A 228 -14.98 -15.74 -9.29
CA PHE A 228 -14.08 -14.73 -8.75
C PHE A 228 -13.40 -15.23 -7.46
N LEU A 229 -12.07 -15.26 -7.47
CA LEU A 229 -11.21 -15.73 -6.38
C LEU A 229 -10.17 -14.68 -6.00
N PRO A 230 -9.67 -14.68 -4.74
CA PRO A 230 -8.82 -13.61 -4.24
C PRO A 230 -7.38 -13.66 -4.75
N THR A 231 -6.85 -14.84 -5.10
CA THR A 231 -5.45 -15.00 -5.45
C THR A 231 -5.23 -15.67 -6.79
N ARG A 232 -4.08 -15.35 -7.38
CA ARG A 232 -3.60 -16.00 -8.61
C ARG A 232 -3.50 -17.53 -8.46
N ALA A 233 -2.89 -18.00 -7.38
CA ALA A 233 -2.70 -19.43 -7.15
C ALA A 233 -4.02 -20.21 -7.03
N GLU A 234 -5.05 -19.62 -6.40
CA GLU A 234 -6.39 -20.23 -6.32
C GLU A 234 -7.05 -20.29 -7.68
N VAL A 235 -6.91 -19.24 -8.48
CA VAL A 235 -7.47 -19.15 -9.85
C VAL A 235 -6.81 -20.17 -10.77
N GLU A 236 -5.49 -20.28 -10.77
CA GLU A 236 -4.73 -21.25 -11.57
C GLU A 236 -5.10 -22.69 -11.18
N ARG A 237 -5.05 -22.99 -9.89
CA ARG A 237 -5.38 -24.32 -9.34
C ARG A 237 -6.80 -24.75 -9.70
N LEU A 238 -7.78 -23.85 -9.58
CA LEU A 238 -9.16 -24.14 -9.93
C LEU A 238 -9.32 -24.40 -11.43
N GLY A 239 -8.78 -23.53 -12.28
CA GLY A 239 -8.88 -23.63 -13.73
C GLY A 239 -8.23 -24.90 -14.28
N GLU A 240 -7.02 -25.21 -13.84
CA GLU A 240 -6.27 -26.41 -14.25
C GLU A 240 -6.94 -27.68 -13.72
N GLY A 241 -7.28 -27.72 -12.44
CA GLY A 241 -7.92 -28.90 -11.84
C GLY A 241 -9.29 -29.22 -12.45
N LEU A 242 -10.07 -28.23 -12.86
CA LEU A 242 -11.34 -28.46 -13.55
C LEU A 242 -11.13 -28.92 -14.99
N ARG A 243 -10.11 -28.41 -15.69
CA ARG A 243 -9.76 -28.84 -17.05
C ARG A 243 -9.38 -30.32 -17.11
N GLU A 244 -8.59 -30.76 -16.14
CA GLU A 244 -8.18 -32.18 -16.04
C GLU A 244 -9.35 -33.10 -15.69
N ARG A 245 -10.17 -32.69 -14.69
CA ARG A 245 -11.28 -33.53 -14.19
C ARG A 245 -12.49 -33.60 -15.11
N PHE A 246 -12.73 -32.55 -15.89
CA PHE A 246 -13.93 -32.43 -16.73
C PHE A 246 -13.59 -32.03 -18.18
N PRO A 247 -13.11 -32.93 -19.01
CA PRO A 247 -12.72 -32.62 -20.40
C PRO A 247 -13.84 -32.05 -21.28
N ARG A 248 -15.12 -32.18 -20.88
CA ARG A 248 -16.28 -31.60 -21.57
C ARG A 248 -16.58 -30.16 -21.18
N LEU A 249 -15.88 -29.63 -20.16
CA LEU A 249 -15.98 -28.25 -19.70
C LEU A 249 -14.80 -27.45 -20.28
N ASN A 250 -15.10 -26.38 -20.99
CA ASN A 250 -14.07 -25.43 -21.40
C ASN A 250 -13.61 -24.61 -20.20
N ALA A 251 -12.71 -25.19 -19.39
CA ALA A 251 -12.20 -24.53 -18.19
C ALA A 251 -10.93 -23.75 -18.50
N ALA A 252 -10.87 -22.49 -18.03
CA ALA A 252 -9.71 -21.62 -18.14
C ALA A 252 -9.61 -20.72 -16.91
N PHE A 253 -8.51 -19.97 -16.84
CA PHE A 253 -8.30 -18.99 -15.78
C PHE A 253 -7.67 -17.72 -16.32
N TYR A 254 -7.88 -16.60 -15.58
CA TYR A 254 -7.31 -15.31 -15.92
C TYR A 254 -6.98 -14.49 -14.66
N HIS A 255 -5.80 -13.89 -14.65
CA HIS A 255 -5.35 -12.97 -13.61
C HIS A 255 -4.42 -11.90 -14.18
N GLY A 256 -4.12 -10.87 -13.39
CA GLY A 256 -3.35 -9.72 -13.83
C GLY A 256 -1.91 -9.99 -14.33
N GLY A 257 -1.36 -11.18 -14.08
CA GLY A 257 -0.05 -11.61 -14.62
C GLY A 257 -0.10 -12.23 -16.02
N GLN A 258 -1.31 -12.36 -16.60
CA GLN A 258 -1.49 -12.89 -17.95
C GLN A 258 -1.92 -11.78 -18.92
N PRO A 259 -1.47 -11.84 -20.17
CA PRO A 259 -1.98 -10.94 -21.20
C PRO A 259 -3.44 -11.33 -21.55
N ILE A 260 -4.24 -10.33 -21.91
CA ILE A 260 -5.67 -10.52 -22.20
C ILE A 260 -5.93 -11.48 -23.36
N ARG A 261 -4.96 -11.62 -24.27
CA ARG A 261 -5.05 -12.54 -25.41
C ARG A 261 -5.27 -14.00 -25.02
N VAL A 262 -4.87 -14.40 -23.80
CA VAL A 262 -5.09 -15.78 -23.30
C VAL A 262 -6.56 -16.13 -23.20
N ILE A 263 -7.41 -15.15 -22.93
CA ILE A 263 -8.87 -15.33 -22.83
C ILE A 263 -9.62 -14.70 -23.98
N ARG A 264 -8.92 -14.22 -25.02
CA ARG A 264 -9.53 -13.66 -26.23
C ARG A 264 -10.61 -14.57 -26.83
N PRO A 265 -10.42 -15.91 -26.96
CA PRO A 265 -11.46 -16.79 -27.50
C PRO A 265 -12.77 -16.78 -26.69
N PHE A 266 -12.69 -16.54 -25.36
CA PHE A 266 -13.88 -16.37 -24.53
C PHE A 266 -14.56 -15.01 -24.79
N LEU A 267 -13.78 -13.96 -25.01
CA LEU A 267 -14.27 -12.60 -25.23
C LEU A 267 -14.92 -12.44 -26.61
N GLU A 268 -14.39 -13.10 -27.62
CA GLU A 268 -14.89 -13.09 -29.01
C GLU A 268 -16.04 -14.08 -29.24
N GLY A 269 -16.33 -14.95 -28.24
CA GLY A 269 -17.40 -15.92 -28.31
C GLY A 269 -17.04 -17.19 -29.08
N ASP A 270 -15.76 -17.43 -29.36
CA ASP A 270 -15.28 -18.64 -30.04
C ASP A 270 -15.41 -19.87 -29.14
N ILE A 271 -15.39 -19.67 -27.82
CA ILE A 271 -15.61 -20.75 -26.84
C ILE A 271 -17.09 -20.82 -26.48
N SER A 272 -17.73 -21.88 -26.94
CA SER A 272 -19.14 -22.13 -26.63
C SER A 272 -19.33 -22.78 -25.26
N LYS A 273 -20.56 -22.63 -24.73
CA LYS A 273 -20.98 -23.32 -23.49
C LYS A 273 -20.95 -24.84 -23.63
N PRO A 274 -20.67 -25.59 -22.56
CA PRO A 274 -20.41 -25.13 -21.21
C PRO A 274 -18.96 -24.65 -21.04
N TYR A 275 -18.78 -23.52 -20.37
CA TYR A 275 -17.46 -23.04 -19.98
C TYR A 275 -17.42 -22.56 -18.54
N LEU A 276 -16.21 -22.56 -17.94
CA LEU A 276 -15.94 -21.97 -16.65
C LEU A 276 -14.63 -21.18 -16.73
N LEU A 277 -14.70 -19.89 -16.41
CA LEU A 277 -13.55 -19.01 -16.35
C LEU A 277 -13.32 -18.57 -14.90
N ALA A 278 -12.23 -19.05 -14.28
CA ALA A 278 -11.78 -18.59 -12.97
C ALA A 278 -10.98 -17.29 -13.09
N MET A 279 -11.27 -16.28 -12.28
CA MET A 279 -10.67 -14.96 -12.40
C MET A 279 -10.34 -14.34 -11.04
N THR A 280 -9.29 -13.53 -11.01
CA THR A 280 -9.10 -12.53 -9.93
C THR A 280 -9.88 -11.25 -10.24
N ALA A 281 -9.82 -10.27 -9.32
CA ALA A 281 -10.40 -8.94 -9.53
C ALA A 281 -9.91 -8.25 -10.83
N ALA A 282 -8.77 -8.66 -11.40
CA ALA A 282 -8.32 -8.18 -12.72
C ALA A 282 -9.35 -8.43 -13.84
N GLY A 283 -10.19 -9.49 -13.71
CA GLY A 283 -11.31 -9.76 -14.62
C GLY A 283 -12.56 -8.95 -14.32
N GLN A 284 -12.57 -8.14 -13.28
CA GLN A 284 -13.77 -7.48 -12.79
C GLN A 284 -14.24 -6.30 -13.67
N SER A 285 -13.33 -5.51 -14.20
CA SER A 285 -13.69 -4.26 -14.90
C SER A 285 -13.68 -4.35 -16.43
N ALA A 286 -12.83 -5.17 -17.02
CA ALA A 286 -12.49 -5.09 -18.45
C ALA A 286 -13.13 -6.16 -19.34
N LEU A 287 -13.77 -7.21 -18.78
CA LEU A 287 -14.15 -8.38 -19.58
C LEU A 287 -15.67 -8.46 -19.80
N ASN A 288 -16.07 -8.38 -21.05
CA ASN A 288 -17.44 -8.72 -21.45
C ASN A 288 -17.43 -10.14 -22.03
N LEU A 289 -17.93 -11.10 -21.26
CA LEU A 289 -18.00 -12.50 -21.65
C LEU A 289 -19.35 -12.76 -22.33
N PRO A 290 -19.37 -13.09 -23.63
CA PRO A 290 -20.60 -13.49 -24.30
C PRO A 290 -21.18 -14.73 -23.62
N GLU A 291 -22.52 -14.80 -23.59
CA GLU A 291 -23.27 -15.93 -23.04
C GLU A 291 -23.00 -16.26 -21.55
N LEU A 292 -22.35 -15.38 -20.79
CA LEU A 292 -22.21 -15.53 -19.34
C LEU A 292 -23.58 -15.51 -18.67
N ASP A 293 -23.93 -16.54 -17.90
CA ASP A 293 -25.20 -16.62 -17.19
C ASP A 293 -25.09 -16.97 -15.71
N THR A 294 -23.90 -17.33 -15.27
CA THR A 294 -23.67 -17.74 -13.88
C THR A 294 -22.40 -17.07 -13.35
N VAL A 295 -22.51 -16.41 -12.18
CA VAL A 295 -21.39 -15.81 -11.47
C VAL A 295 -21.28 -16.40 -10.09
N ILE A 296 -20.07 -16.84 -9.73
CA ILE A 296 -19.72 -17.31 -8.39
C ILE A 296 -18.71 -16.34 -7.81
N ILE A 297 -19.00 -15.80 -6.63
CA ILE A 297 -18.19 -14.79 -5.96
C ILE A 297 -17.71 -15.35 -4.64
N TYR A 298 -16.42 -15.55 -4.47
CA TYR A 298 -15.84 -15.85 -3.17
C TYR A 298 -15.57 -14.55 -2.42
N ASP A 299 -16.19 -14.38 -1.25
CA ASP A 299 -16.17 -13.15 -0.46
C ASP A 299 -14.82 -12.97 0.27
N ALA A 300 -13.75 -12.90 -0.50
CA ALA A 300 -12.42 -12.62 -0.01
C ALA A 300 -11.61 -11.82 -1.03
N ARG A 301 -10.81 -10.89 -0.55
CA ARG A 301 -9.81 -10.15 -1.32
C ARG A 301 -8.58 -9.88 -0.47
N TYR A 302 -7.47 -9.55 -1.11
CA TYR A 302 -6.34 -8.93 -0.46
C TYR A 302 -6.33 -7.44 -0.81
N GLY A 303 -6.30 -6.61 0.22
CA GLY A 303 -6.29 -5.15 0.09
C GLY A 303 -5.36 -4.51 1.10
N ASN A 304 -4.81 -3.36 0.74
CA ASN A 304 -3.99 -2.57 1.65
C ASN A 304 -4.88 -1.82 2.63
N VAL A 305 -4.52 -1.90 3.89
CA VAL A 305 -5.07 -1.09 4.97
C VAL A 305 -3.94 -0.20 5.48
N VAL A 306 -4.19 1.10 5.57
CA VAL A 306 -3.19 2.02 6.11
C VAL A 306 -3.14 1.85 7.63
N ASP A 307 -2.00 1.41 8.13
CA ASP A 307 -1.68 1.31 9.56
C ASP A 307 -0.42 2.11 9.86
N ARG A 308 -0.55 3.15 10.68
CA ARG A 308 0.55 4.05 11.09
C ARG A 308 1.39 4.56 9.90
N GLY A 309 0.69 5.07 8.87
CA GLY A 309 1.31 5.60 7.66
C GLY A 309 1.94 4.55 6.73
N ARG A 310 1.61 3.27 6.89
CA ARG A 310 2.12 2.15 6.08
C ARG A 310 0.97 1.39 5.46
N ASN A 311 1.14 0.96 4.23
CA ASN A 311 0.21 0.05 3.56
C ASN A 311 0.48 -1.39 4.01
N VAL A 312 -0.44 -1.96 4.76
CA VAL A 312 -0.38 -3.36 5.24
C VAL A 312 -1.40 -4.19 4.46
N LEU A 313 -0.95 -5.25 3.82
CA LEU A 313 -1.79 -6.16 3.06
C LEU A 313 -2.60 -7.05 4.00
N HIS A 314 -3.91 -6.91 3.96
CA HIS A 314 -4.85 -7.71 4.73
C HIS A 314 -5.68 -8.62 3.82
N ARG A 315 -6.05 -9.78 4.34
CA ARG A 315 -7.16 -10.56 3.79
C ARG A 315 -8.46 -9.98 4.33
N LEU A 316 -9.27 -9.44 3.43
CA LEU A 316 -10.51 -8.74 3.72
C LEU A 316 -11.68 -9.45 3.05
N HIS A 317 -12.88 -9.16 3.51
CA HIS A 317 -14.09 -9.42 2.73
C HIS A 317 -14.18 -8.44 1.56
N LEU A 318 -14.89 -8.85 0.52
CA LEU A 318 -15.21 -7.95 -0.58
C LEU A 318 -16.07 -6.78 -0.09
N GLY A 319 -15.83 -5.60 -0.63
CA GLY A 319 -16.71 -4.46 -0.43
C GLY A 319 -18.01 -4.61 -1.21
N ALA A 320 -19.02 -3.82 -0.85
CA ALA A 320 -20.30 -3.80 -1.56
C ALA A 320 -20.12 -3.49 -3.04
N ASN A 321 -19.24 -2.53 -3.38
CA ASN A 321 -18.95 -2.14 -4.76
C ASN A 321 -18.45 -3.31 -5.60
N GLU A 322 -17.53 -4.11 -5.06
CA GLU A 322 -16.95 -5.25 -5.73
C GLU A 322 -18.00 -6.35 -5.97
N ILE A 323 -18.80 -6.69 -4.95
CA ILE A 323 -19.87 -7.69 -5.06
C ILE A 323 -20.91 -7.26 -6.10
N LEU A 324 -21.37 -5.99 -6.04
CA LEU A 324 -22.36 -5.45 -6.97
C LEU A 324 -21.82 -5.44 -8.40
N GLN A 325 -20.55 -5.10 -8.60
CA GLN A 325 -19.92 -5.07 -9.91
C GLN A 325 -19.76 -6.48 -10.51
N MET A 326 -19.32 -7.46 -9.70
CA MET A 326 -19.22 -8.86 -10.13
C MET A 326 -20.60 -9.46 -10.46
N ALA A 327 -21.57 -9.30 -9.56
CA ALA A 327 -22.93 -9.77 -9.75
C ALA A 327 -23.61 -9.10 -10.95
N GLY A 328 -23.37 -7.80 -11.14
CA GLY A 328 -23.95 -6.99 -12.23
C GLY A 328 -23.55 -7.44 -13.63
N ARG A 329 -22.69 -8.44 -13.78
CA ARG A 329 -22.40 -9.07 -15.08
C ARG A 329 -23.55 -9.91 -15.60
N VAL A 330 -24.36 -10.47 -14.69
CA VAL A 330 -25.56 -11.27 -15.03
C VAL A 330 -26.84 -10.71 -14.40
N HIS A 331 -26.74 -10.10 -13.21
CA HIS A 331 -27.87 -9.57 -12.49
C HIS A 331 -28.44 -8.32 -13.18
N GLY A 332 -29.69 -8.41 -13.64
CA GLY A 332 -30.36 -7.37 -14.41
C GLY A 332 -29.95 -7.30 -15.89
N ARG A 333 -29.24 -8.33 -16.42
CA ARG A 333 -28.76 -8.35 -17.79
C ARG A 333 -29.10 -9.61 -18.57
N VAL A 334 -29.07 -10.74 -17.89
CA VAL A 334 -29.20 -12.06 -18.54
C VAL A 334 -30.42 -12.75 -17.99
N GLU A 335 -31.26 -13.24 -18.89
CA GLU A 335 -32.39 -14.08 -18.51
C GLU A 335 -31.91 -15.35 -17.82
N ASN A 336 -32.59 -15.75 -16.75
CA ASN A 336 -32.25 -16.92 -15.93
C ASN A 336 -30.84 -16.88 -15.35
N GLY A 337 -30.28 -15.67 -15.14
CA GLY A 337 -28.97 -15.46 -14.52
C GLY A 337 -28.90 -16.01 -13.10
N GLN A 338 -27.73 -16.53 -12.72
CA GLN A 338 -27.47 -17.03 -11.36
C GLN A 338 -26.27 -16.33 -10.77
N VAL A 339 -26.40 -15.94 -9.49
CA VAL A 339 -25.28 -15.39 -8.71
C VAL A 339 -25.19 -16.19 -7.43
N THR A 340 -24.02 -16.73 -7.13
CA THR A 340 -23.77 -17.41 -5.86
C THR A 340 -22.63 -16.67 -5.15
N ILE A 341 -22.89 -16.25 -3.91
CA ILE A 341 -21.90 -15.61 -3.05
C ILE A 341 -21.47 -16.59 -1.98
N LEU A 342 -20.18 -16.92 -1.96
CA LEU A 342 -19.59 -17.86 -1.01
C LEU A 342 -18.98 -17.06 0.14
N THR A 343 -19.64 -17.09 1.32
CA THR A 343 -19.21 -16.30 2.49
C THR A 343 -19.71 -16.90 3.80
N GLU A 344 -18.90 -16.81 4.84
CA GLU A 344 -19.28 -17.20 6.20
C GLU A 344 -19.97 -16.06 6.98
N ARG A 345 -19.85 -14.80 6.50
CA ARG A 345 -20.53 -13.67 7.14
C ARG A 345 -22.01 -13.61 6.72
N PRO A 346 -22.88 -13.10 7.59
CA PRO A 346 -24.25 -12.79 7.19
C PRO A 346 -24.23 -11.67 6.15
N LEU A 347 -24.74 -11.97 4.95
CA LEU A 347 -24.80 -11.03 3.85
C LEU A 347 -26.18 -11.12 3.19
N ASP A 348 -26.86 -9.98 3.11
CA ASP A 348 -28.08 -9.85 2.34
C ASP A 348 -27.79 -9.02 1.09
N PHE A 349 -27.77 -9.68 -0.06
CA PHE A 349 -27.49 -9.03 -1.33
C PHE A 349 -28.50 -7.92 -1.67
N ALA A 350 -29.75 -8.07 -1.26
CA ALA A 350 -30.80 -7.09 -1.57
C ALA A 350 -30.59 -5.74 -0.84
N THR A 351 -29.83 -5.74 0.24
CA THR A 351 -29.53 -4.53 1.03
C THR A 351 -28.18 -3.89 0.68
N LEU A 352 -27.41 -4.50 -0.22
CA LEU A 352 -26.12 -3.92 -0.63
C LEU A 352 -26.33 -2.62 -1.40
N THR A 353 -25.66 -1.59 -0.92
CA THR A 353 -25.58 -0.28 -1.58
C THR A 353 -24.15 0.06 -1.90
N PRO A 354 -23.89 0.86 -2.95
CA PRO A 354 -22.55 1.34 -3.24
C PRO A 354 -21.88 1.99 -2.03
N ALA A 355 -20.63 1.66 -1.80
CA ALA A 355 -19.80 2.18 -0.70
C ALA A 355 -18.92 3.34 -1.17
N PRO A 356 -18.46 4.20 -0.24
CA PRO A 356 -17.42 5.19 -0.51
C PRO A 356 -16.13 4.57 -1.04
N PRO A 357 -15.30 5.35 -1.76
CA PRO A 357 -14.00 4.85 -2.23
C PRO A 357 -13.04 4.57 -1.07
N GLU A 358 -12.14 3.62 -1.27
CA GLU A 358 -11.03 3.32 -0.37
C GLU A 358 -9.75 3.95 -0.91
N PHE A 359 -9.06 4.76 -0.11
CA PHE A 359 -7.86 5.48 -0.53
C PHE A 359 -6.57 4.86 0.04
N GLN A 360 -5.46 5.03 -0.68
CA GLN A 360 -4.16 4.42 -0.35
C GLN A 360 -3.03 5.43 -0.12
N LEU A 361 -3.21 6.70 -0.50
CA LEU A 361 -2.17 7.73 -0.47
C LEU A 361 -1.59 7.95 0.93
N ALA A 362 -2.43 7.86 1.97
CA ALA A 362 -1.99 8.02 3.35
C ALA A 362 -0.91 7.01 3.79
N GLY A 363 -0.76 5.89 3.06
CA GLY A 363 0.29 4.90 3.27
C GLY A 363 1.54 5.08 2.39
N ASP A 364 1.63 6.17 1.62
CA ASP A 364 2.75 6.47 0.71
C ASP A 364 3.26 7.91 0.89
N ALA A 365 3.70 8.21 2.10
CA ALA A 365 4.19 9.55 2.46
C ALA A 365 5.41 9.99 1.65
N GLU A 366 6.28 9.06 1.22
CA GLU A 366 7.46 9.37 0.41
C GLU A 366 7.07 9.88 -0.99
N ARG A 367 6.05 9.28 -1.62
CA ARG A 367 5.52 9.74 -2.91
C ARG A 367 4.98 11.15 -2.82
N VAL A 368 4.23 11.44 -1.76
CA VAL A 368 3.72 12.80 -1.49
C VAL A 368 4.87 13.77 -1.30
N ALA A 369 5.87 13.41 -0.49
CA ALA A 369 7.02 14.27 -0.20
C ALA A 369 7.83 14.61 -1.46
N LEU A 370 8.11 13.62 -2.32
CA LEU A 370 8.82 13.84 -3.60
C LEU A 370 8.01 14.74 -4.54
N THR A 371 6.70 14.49 -4.66
CA THR A 371 5.82 15.31 -5.50
C THR A 371 5.75 16.75 -5.01
N CYS A 372 5.59 16.95 -3.71
CA CYS A 372 5.60 18.28 -3.10
C CYS A 372 6.94 19.00 -3.30
N ALA A 373 8.06 18.29 -3.14
CA ALA A 373 9.39 18.86 -3.37
C ALA A 373 9.62 19.23 -4.84
N ALA A 374 9.08 18.45 -5.78
CA ALA A 374 9.17 18.73 -7.21
C ALA A 374 8.48 20.06 -7.58
N ILE A 375 7.33 20.34 -6.99
CA ILE A 375 6.57 21.58 -7.23
C ILE A 375 6.86 22.69 -6.22
N GLY A 376 7.66 22.42 -5.19
CA GLY A 376 8.09 23.42 -4.20
C GLY A 376 6.98 23.87 -3.26
N VAL A 377 6.08 22.96 -2.84
CA VAL A 377 4.99 23.22 -1.89
C VAL A 377 5.05 22.23 -0.72
N ASP A 378 4.38 22.56 0.38
CA ASP A 378 4.16 21.61 1.48
C ASP A 378 2.92 20.74 1.22
N ALA A 379 2.85 19.55 1.80
CA ALA A 379 1.70 18.68 1.67
C ALA A 379 0.41 19.29 2.26
N THR A 380 0.52 20.23 3.20
CA THR A 380 -0.62 20.98 3.76
C THR A 380 -1.26 21.94 2.76
N ASP A 381 -0.54 22.28 1.67
CA ASP A 381 -1.05 23.12 0.59
C ASP A 381 -1.88 22.32 -0.44
N LEU A 382 -1.91 21.00 -0.29
CA LEU A 382 -2.68 20.08 -1.13
C LEU A 382 -3.95 19.62 -0.41
N ASP A 383 -5.08 19.75 -1.09
CA ASP A 383 -6.34 19.17 -0.63
C ASP A 383 -6.37 17.67 -1.00
N LEU A 384 -5.74 16.86 -0.16
CA LEU A 384 -5.66 15.41 -0.36
C LEU A 384 -7.01 14.74 -0.09
N PRO A 385 -7.36 13.64 -0.79
CA PRO A 385 -8.61 12.89 -0.57
C PRO A 385 -8.77 12.38 0.86
N VAL A 386 -7.67 12.05 1.50
CA VAL A 386 -7.60 11.66 2.91
C VAL A 386 -6.43 12.37 3.60
N PRO A 387 -6.54 12.66 4.90
CA PRO A 387 -5.44 13.23 5.67
C PRO A 387 -4.21 12.33 5.64
N LEU A 388 -3.05 12.93 5.41
CA LEU A 388 -1.76 12.24 5.47
C LEU A 388 -1.32 12.08 6.93
N ASP A 389 -0.67 10.94 7.25
CA ASP A 389 0.02 10.80 8.52
C ASP A 389 1.20 11.78 8.57
N ARG A 390 1.06 12.84 9.38
CA ARG A 390 2.04 13.92 9.44
C ARG A 390 3.41 13.44 9.90
N ARG A 391 3.46 12.48 10.82
CA ARG A 391 4.72 11.91 11.31
C ARG A 391 5.42 11.14 10.18
N ALA A 392 4.70 10.27 9.49
CA ALA A 392 5.25 9.53 8.35
C ALA A 392 5.74 10.46 7.24
N TYR A 393 5.06 11.59 7.03
CA TYR A 393 5.46 12.61 6.06
C TYR A 393 6.76 13.32 6.47
N VAL A 394 6.89 13.74 7.73
CA VAL A 394 8.12 14.37 8.24
C VAL A 394 9.29 13.39 8.15
N GLU A 395 9.10 12.15 8.60
CA GLU A 395 10.12 11.09 8.48
C GLU A 395 10.53 10.82 7.02
N ALA A 396 9.59 10.93 6.06
CA ALA A 396 9.88 10.82 4.63
C ALA A 396 10.74 11.99 4.13
N ILE A 397 10.41 13.23 4.50
CA ILE A 397 11.21 14.42 4.16
C ILE A 397 12.62 14.32 4.73
N GLU A 398 12.76 13.90 5.98
CA GLU A 398 14.06 13.71 6.63
C GLU A 398 14.91 12.67 5.90
N ARG A 399 14.32 11.53 5.52
CA ARG A 399 15.00 10.51 4.72
C ARG A 399 15.44 11.04 3.36
N LEU A 400 14.58 11.75 2.64
CA LEU A 400 14.90 12.32 1.33
C LEU A 400 15.99 13.40 1.43
N THR A 401 15.96 14.18 2.50
CA THR A 401 16.98 15.20 2.79
C THR A 401 18.33 14.56 3.12
N SER A 402 18.34 13.55 3.98
CA SER A 402 19.60 12.83 4.31
C SER A 402 20.21 12.11 3.11
N ARG A 403 19.41 11.78 2.10
CA ARG A 403 19.87 11.23 0.81
C ARG A 403 20.30 12.29 -0.20
N GLY A 404 20.20 13.57 0.13
CA GLY A 404 20.52 14.67 -0.76
C GLY A 404 19.55 14.84 -1.94
N LEU A 405 18.35 14.27 -1.87
CA LEU A 405 17.32 14.40 -2.91
C LEU A 405 16.49 15.67 -2.75
N VAL A 406 16.29 16.10 -1.50
CA VAL A 406 15.50 17.26 -1.14
C VAL A 406 16.32 18.18 -0.25
N GLU A 407 16.24 19.48 -0.49
CA GLU A 407 16.83 20.54 0.34
C GLU A 407 15.88 21.74 0.38
N GLY A 408 15.59 22.26 1.58
CA GLY A 408 14.69 23.39 1.72
C GLY A 408 13.30 23.20 1.12
N GLY A 409 12.76 21.97 1.14
CA GLY A 409 11.46 21.63 0.59
C GLY A 409 11.40 21.56 -0.95
N ARG A 410 12.57 21.53 -1.62
CA ARG A 410 12.68 21.43 -3.08
C ARG A 410 13.62 20.32 -3.50
N LEU A 411 13.43 19.78 -4.70
CA LEU A 411 14.37 18.82 -5.27
C LEU A 411 15.72 19.48 -5.52
N THR A 412 16.79 18.82 -5.10
CA THR A 412 18.17 19.14 -5.47
C THR A 412 18.42 18.84 -6.97
N PRO A 413 19.56 19.26 -7.57
CA PRO A 413 19.93 18.78 -8.89
C PRO A 413 19.92 17.24 -9.00
N TYR A 414 20.48 16.56 -7.99
CA TYR A 414 20.46 15.10 -7.91
C TYR A 414 19.02 14.54 -7.80
N GLY A 415 18.19 15.17 -6.97
CA GLY A 415 16.76 14.79 -6.85
C GLY A 415 16.01 14.92 -8.17
N ARG A 416 16.29 15.95 -8.97
CA ARG A 416 15.70 16.11 -10.31
C ARG A 416 16.15 15.05 -11.30
N GLU A 417 17.44 14.67 -11.29
CA GLU A 417 17.95 13.57 -12.13
C GLU A 417 17.26 12.25 -11.79
N VAL A 418 17.09 11.98 -10.50
CA VAL A 418 16.41 10.78 -10.01
C VAL A 418 14.92 10.77 -10.40
N GLU A 419 14.20 11.88 -10.19
CA GLU A 419 12.77 11.99 -10.50
C GLU A 419 12.47 11.99 -12.01
N ALA A 420 13.42 12.39 -12.85
CA ALA A 420 13.27 12.36 -14.31
C ALA A 420 13.26 10.92 -14.88
N LEU A 421 13.80 9.94 -14.16
CA LEU A 421 13.84 8.55 -14.64
C LEU A 421 12.48 7.86 -14.45
N PRO A 422 12.03 7.02 -15.41
CA PRO A 422 10.72 6.37 -15.41
C PRO A 422 10.68 5.09 -14.56
N VAL A 423 11.35 5.12 -13.42
CA VAL A 423 11.45 4.00 -12.47
C VAL A 423 11.27 4.50 -11.04
N ASP A 424 11.05 3.60 -10.11
CA ASP A 424 10.97 3.98 -8.70
C ASP A 424 12.29 4.52 -8.18
N ARG A 425 12.21 5.45 -7.21
CA ARG A 425 13.35 6.17 -6.64
C ARG A 425 14.59 5.29 -6.37
N PRO A 426 14.50 4.13 -5.70
CA PRO A 426 15.69 3.33 -5.42
C PRO A 426 16.44 2.90 -6.68
N TRP A 427 15.70 2.53 -7.72
CA TRP A 427 16.26 2.14 -9.01
C TRP A 427 16.83 3.34 -9.76
N ALA A 428 16.14 4.48 -9.69
CA ALA A 428 16.63 5.72 -10.29
C ALA A 428 17.95 6.17 -9.68
N GLU A 429 18.10 6.09 -8.37
CA GLU A 429 19.38 6.38 -7.70
C GLU A 429 20.50 5.44 -8.17
N LEU A 430 20.22 4.15 -8.31
CA LEU A 430 21.22 3.22 -8.87
C LEU A 430 21.57 3.55 -10.32
N LEU A 431 20.61 3.91 -11.16
CA LEU A 431 20.83 4.26 -12.56
C LEU A 431 21.70 5.51 -12.72
N VAL A 432 21.50 6.53 -11.88
CA VAL A 432 22.32 7.74 -11.89
C VAL A 432 23.79 7.42 -11.60
N HIS A 433 24.07 6.43 -10.77
CA HIS A 433 25.41 6.02 -10.38
C HIS A 433 25.96 4.83 -11.19
N ALA A 434 25.12 4.10 -11.94
CA ALA A 434 25.55 2.95 -12.72
C ALA A 434 26.46 3.35 -13.88
N ASP A 435 27.50 2.57 -14.12
CA ASP A 435 28.29 2.65 -15.36
C ASP A 435 27.56 1.94 -16.53
N ASP A 436 28.11 2.08 -17.74
CA ASP A 436 27.47 1.61 -18.96
C ASP A 436 27.25 0.09 -19.00
N GLU A 437 28.07 -0.70 -18.30
CA GLU A 437 27.91 -2.16 -18.23
C GLU A 437 26.83 -2.58 -17.23
N LEU A 438 26.59 -1.78 -16.17
CA LEU A 438 25.55 -2.05 -15.19
C LEU A 438 24.17 -1.50 -15.61
N VAL A 439 24.11 -0.50 -16.49
CA VAL A 439 22.82 0.08 -16.95
C VAL A 439 21.84 -0.98 -17.43
N PRO A 440 22.17 -1.94 -18.31
CA PRO A 440 21.20 -2.95 -18.75
C PRO A 440 20.68 -3.80 -17.59
N ILE A 441 21.54 -4.12 -16.60
CA ILE A 441 21.19 -4.92 -15.43
C ILE A 441 20.23 -4.14 -14.52
N VAL A 442 20.58 -2.90 -14.16
CA VAL A 442 19.76 -2.06 -13.28
C VAL A 442 18.42 -1.72 -13.96
N ALA A 443 18.46 -1.33 -15.25
CA ALA A 443 17.25 -1.02 -16.02
C ALA A 443 16.33 -2.24 -16.17
N GLY A 444 16.89 -3.41 -16.45
CA GLY A 444 16.11 -4.64 -16.58
C GLY A 444 15.51 -5.10 -15.24
N ALA A 445 16.30 -5.05 -14.16
CA ALA A 445 15.81 -5.41 -12.83
C ALA A 445 14.74 -4.43 -12.32
N SER A 446 14.84 -3.14 -12.65
CA SER A 446 13.86 -2.12 -12.22
C SER A 446 12.46 -2.33 -12.81
N GLY A 447 12.36 -2.96 -13.98
CA GLY A 447 11.09 -3.28 -14.63
C GLY A 447 10.34 -4.45 -13.99
N ILE A 448 10.97 -5.15 -13.04
CA ILE A 448 10.44 -6.35 -12.39
C ILE A 448 10.34 -6.08 -10.88
N ASP A 449 9.15 -5.90 -10.44
CA ASP A 449 8.83 -5.48 -9.07
C ASP A 449 9.24 -6.51 -8.01
N SER A 450 9.17 -7.81 -8.33
CA SER A 450 9.54 -8.89 -7.43
C SER A 450 9.57 -10.24 -8.14
N LEU A 451 10.48 -11.11 -7.71
CA LEU A 451 10.59 -12.46 -8.21
C LEU A 451 9.30 -13.27 -7.92
N HIS A 452 8.68 -13.05 -6.77
CA HIS A 452 7.39 -13.65 -6.43
C HIS A 452 6.26 -13.24 -7.39
N ARG A 453 6.20 -11.97 -7.79
CA ARG A 453 5.19 -11.49 -8.74
C ARG A 453 5.47 -11.92 -10.17
N MET A 454 6.72 -12.17 -10.49
CA MET A 454 7.18 -12.61 -11.81
C MET A 454 6.97 -14.09 -12.05
N THR A 455 7.07 -14.94 -11.02
CA THR A 455 7.09 -16.41 -11.15
C THR A 455 5.87 -17.05 -10.51
N ARG A 456 5.57 -18.28 -10.97
CA ARG A 456 4.61 -19.18 -10.32
C ARG A 456 5.25 -19.88 -9.12
N GLU A 457 4.48 -20.62 -8.33
CA GLU A 457 5.01 -21.42 -7.21
C GLU A 457 5.98 -22.48 -7.72
N GLU A 458 5.62 -23.17 -8.79
CA GLU A 458 6.47 -24.11 -9.51
C GLU A 458 7.23 -23.37 -10.61
N ARG A 459 8.53 -23.14 -10.37
CA ARG A 459 9.39 -22.40 -11.28
C ARG A 459 10.73 -23.11 -11.48
N ASP A 460 11.27 -23.02 -12.69
CA ASP A 460 12.60 -23.49 -13.04
C ASP A 460 13.59 -22.33 -13.13
N LEU A 461 14.50 -22.23 -12.17
CA LEU A 461 15.57 -21.25 -12.13
C LEU A 461 16.93 -21.80 -12.57
N GLN A 462 17.01 -23.02 -13.10
CA GLN A 462 18.27 -23.63 -13.53
C GLN A 462 18.94 -22.78 -14.61
N GLY A 463 20.20 -22.42 -14.39
CA GLY A 463 21.01 -21.63 -15.31
C GLY A 463 20.78 -20.12 -15.27
N VAL A 464 19.74 -19.64 -14.56
CA VAL A 464 19.43 -18.21 -14.37
C VAL A 464 19.48 -17.76 -12.92
N LEU A 465 19.56 -18.71 -11.97
CA LEU A 465 19.66 -18.40 -10.55
C LEU A 465 20.95 -17.66 -10.23
N VAL A 466 20.80 -16.46 -9.69
CA VAL A 466 21.89 -15.70 -9.08
C VAL A 466 21.71 -15.75 -7.58
N ASN A 467 22.45 -16.65 -6.95
CA ASN A 467 22.30 -16.93 -5.52
C ASN A 467 22.50 -15.68 -4.68
N GLY A 468 21.56 -15.41 -3.77
CA GLY A 468 21.60 -14.24 -2.90
C GLY A 468 20.99 -12.95 -3.53
N SER A 469 20.42 -13.00 -4.74
CA SER A 469 19.82 -11.80 -5.35
C SER A 469 18.57 -12.11 -6.15
N ASP A 470 17.42 -11.68 -5.66
CA ASP A 470 16.17 -11.69 -6.40
C ASP A 470 16.25 -10.76 -7.61
N HIS A 471 16.85 -9.59 -7.46
CA HIS A 471 17.00 -8.58 -8.50
C HIS A 471 17.78 -9.12 -9.70
N LEU A 472 18.93 -9.74 -9.45
CA LEU A 472 19.77 -10.30 -10.50
C LEU A 472 19.17 -11.58 -11.11
N THR A 473 18.44 -12.37 -10.32
CA THR A 473 17.73 -13.56 -10.83
C THR A 473 16.59 -13.15 -11.74
N ALA A 474 15.81 -12.14 -11.34
CA ALA A 474 14.74 -11.57 -12.16
C ALA A 474 15.27 -10.97 -13.46
N TYR A 475 16.38 -10.23 -13.39
CA TYR A 475 17.07 -9.75 -14.59
C TYR A 475 17.55 -10.89 -15.48
N ALA A 476 18.13 -11.94 -14.92
CA ALA A 476 18.64 -13.07 -15.70
C ALA A 476 17.52 -13.81 -16.46
N LEU A 477 16.32 -13.93 -15.83
CA LEU A 477 15.13 -14.43 -16.50
C LEU A 477 14.68 -13.52 -17.66
N LEU A 478 14.63 -12.20 -17.42
CA LEU A 478 14.32 -11.23 -18.48
C LEU A 478 15.33 -11.30 -19.62
N ALA A 479 16.63 -11.34 -19.30
CA ALA A 479 17.68 -11.41 -20.29
C ALA A 479 17.62 -12.70 -21.13
N GLU A 480 17.32 -13.84 -20.49
CA GLU A 480 17.13 -15.10 -21.22
C GLU A 480 15.92 -15.02 -22.17
N ALA A 481 14.77 -14.48 -21.70
CA ALA A 481 13.59 -14.31 -22.54
C ALA A 481 13.87 -13.40 -23.74
N VAL A 482 14.46 -12.23 -23.50
CA VAL A 482 14.82 -11.27 -24.56
C VAL A 482 15.79 -11.89 -25.57
N ASN A 483 16.82 -12.58 -25.09
CA ASN A 483 17.87 -13.13 -25.97
C ASN A 483 17.41 -14.38 -26.75
N SER A 484 16.42 -15.12 -26.24
CA SER A 484 15.95 -16.37 -26.87
C SER A 484 14.72 -16.18 -27.77
N CYS A 485 13.80 -15.30 -27.40
CA CYS A 485 12.52 -15.10 -28.12
C CYS A 485 12.15 -13.63 -28.32
N GLY A 486 13.08 -12.68 -28.05
CA GLY A 486 12.88 -11.26 -28.26
C GLY A 486 13.65 -10.69 -29.43
N ARG A 487 13.21 -9.51 -29.91
CA ARG A 487 13.86 -8.72 -30.98
C ARG A 487 14.08 -7.28 -30.53
N MET A 488 14.66 -7.08 -29.34
CA MET A 488 14.67 -5.78 -28.70
C MET A 488 15.44 -4.74 -29.50
N GLY A 489 16.49 -4.92 -30.10
CA GLY A 489 17.22 -3.92 -30.90
C GLY A 489 16.60 -3.58 -32.24
N GLU A 490 15.68 -4.39 -32.73
CA GLU A 490 15.08 -4.25 -34.07
C GLU A 490 13.75 -3.50 -34.04
N VAL A 491 13.06 -3.50 -32.88
CA VAL A 491 11.72 -2.95 -32.76
C VAL A 491 11.66 -1.96 -31.61
N HIS A 492 11.30 -0.73 -31.89
CA HIS A 492 10.99 0.28 -30.90
C HIS A 492 9.49 0.27 -30.60
N GLY A 493 9.14 0.38 -29.32
CA GLY A 493 7.76 0.65 -28.91
C GLY A 493 7.11 -0.46 -28.10
N LEU A 494 6.04 -1.06 -28.61
CA LEU A 494 5.16 -1.92 -27.83
C LEU A 494 5.79 -3.28 -27.53
N ALA A 495 5.58 -3.79 -26.31
CA ALA A 495 6.08 -5.10 -25.87
C ALA A 495 5.66 -6.23 -26.80
N ARG A 496 4.46 -6.16 -27.37
CA ARG A 496 3.94 -7.09 -28.36
C ARG A 496 4.77 -7.18 -29.65
N HIS A 497 5.61 -6.18 -29.94
CA HIS A 497 6.50 -6.17 -31.09
C HIS A 497 7.91 -6.64 -30.75
N ILE A 498 8.23 -6.73 -29.46
CA ILE A 498 9.53 -7.20 -28.98
C ILE A 498 9.60 -8.73 -29.02
N PHE A 499 8.49 -9.41 -28.73
CA PHE A 499 8.44 -10.86 -28.60
C PHE A 499 7.52 -11.50 -29.64
N GLU A 500 7.93 -12.69 -30.10
CA GLU A 500 7.01 -13.63 -30.75
C GLU A 500 6.13 -14.27 -29.67
N GLU A 501 4.81 -14.11 -29.79
CA GLU A 501 3.85 -14.47 -28.72
C GLU A 501 3.90 -15.94 -28.33
N GLU A 502 3.95 -16.85 -29.31
CA GLU A 502 3.96 -18.31 -29.08
C GLU A 502 5.28 -18.77 -28.46
N GLU A 503 6.41 -18.20 -28.88
CA GLU A 503 7.73 -18.53 -28.36
C GLU A 503 7.87 -18.04 -26.90
N LEU A 504 7.44 -16.81 -26.61
CA LEU A 504 7.44 -16.28 -25.26
C LEU A 504 6.52 -17.09 -24.34
N ALA A 505 5.32 -17.45 -24.80
CA ALA A 505 4.38 -18.26 -24.03
C ALA A 505 4.95 -19.65 -23.70
N ALA A 506 5.56 -20.32 -24.67
CA ALA A 506 6.20 -21.61 -24.48
C ALA A 506 7.42 -21.54 -23.55
N TRP A 507 8.22 -20.47 -23.65
CA TRP A 507 9.35 -20.23 -22.74
C TRP A 507 8.85 -19.98 -21.32
N ALA A 508 7.86 -19.11 -21.16
CA ALA A 508 7.29 -18.74 -19.87
C ALA A 508 6.67 -19.95 -19.15
N GLU A 509 5.98 -20.83 -19.88
CA GLU A 509 5.41 -22.07 -19.33
C GLU A 509 6.50 -23.01 -18.81
N ARG A 510 7.56 -23.24 -19.59
CA ARG A 510 8.70 -24.08 -19.15
C ARG A 510 9.39 -23.52 -17.90
N ARG A 511 9.51 -22.21 -17.78
CA ARG A 511 10.19 -21.53 -16.67
C ARG A 511 9.30 -21.29 -15.45
N GLY A 512 7.99 -21.47 -15.54
CA GLY A 512 7.06 -21.06 -14.53
C GLY A 512 7.05 -19.53 -14.30
N VAL A 513 7.17 -18.77 -15.40
CA VAL A 513 7.24 -17.30 -15.38
C VAL A 513 5.94 -16.73 -15.98
N LEU A 514 5.55 -15.55 -15.53
CA LEU A 514 4.39 -14.85 -16.06
C LEU A 514 4.78 -14.04 -17.30
N VAL A 515 4.14 -14.32 -18.43
CA VAL A 515 4.37 -13.63 -19.70
C VAL A 515 4.32 -12.12 -19.56
N LYS A 516 3.29 -11.59 -18.89
CA LYS A 516 3.12 -10.15 -18.71
C LYS A 516 4.25 -9.51 -17.92
N ALA A 517 4.85 -10.21 -16.96
CA ALA A 517 5.98 -9.69 -16.19
C ALA A 517 7.22 -9.47 -17.09
N ILE A 518 7.43 -10.36 -18.06
CA ILE A 518 8.51 -10.21 -19.04
C ILE A 518 8.22 -9.05 -20.00
N GLU A 519 6.99 -8.95 -20.51
CA GLU A 519 6.58 -7.85 -21.39
C GLU A 519 6.72 -6.49 -20.70
N ASP A 520 6.26 -6.38 -19.46
CA ASP A 520 6.36 -5.17 -18.65
C ASP A 520 7.82 -4.84 -18.29
N GLY A 521 8.65 -5.85 -18.01
CA GLY A 521 10.09 -5.68 -17.77
C GLY A 521 10.82 -5.17 -19.00
N ALA A 522 10.53 -5.70 -20.18
CA ALA A 522 11.10 -5.25 -21.44
C ALA A 522 10.68 -3.81 -21.78
N LEU A 523 9.42 -3.45 -21.55
CA LEU A 523 8.95 -2.06 -21.69
C LEU A 523 9.64 -1.11 -20.71
N GLY A 524 9.79 -1.52 -19.45
CA GLY A 524 10.50 -0.75 -18.42
C GLY A 524 11.95 -0.47 -18.85
N LEU A 525 12.64 -1.51 -19.31
CA LEU A 525 14.00 -1.37 -19.82
C LEU A 525 14.07 -0.42 -21.03
N ALA A 526 13.19 -0.58 -22.01
CA ALA A 526 13.13 0.30 -23.17
C ALA A 526 12.86 1.77 -22.78
N SER A 527 11.99 1.97 -21.81
CA SER A 527 11.67 3.31 -21.27
C SER A 527 12.88 3.97 -20.62
N VAL A 528 13.67 3.22 -19.83
CA VAL A 528 14.91 3.70 -19.22
C VAL A 528 15.94 4.09 -20.29
N TYR A 529 16.15 3.23 -21.29
CA TYR A 529 17.11 3.50 -22.37
C TYR A 529 16.75 4.77 -23.15
N ARG A 530 15.47 4.99 -23.43
CA ARG A 530 15.00 6.24 -24.04
C ARG A 530 15.28 7.45 -23.15
N SER A 531 15.02 7.36 -21.85
CA SER A 531 15.29 8.46 -20.92
C SER A 531 16.77 8.78 -20.77
N LEU A 532 17.65 7.81 -20.97
CA LEU A 532 19.10 7.99 -20.96
C LEU A 532 19.66 8.39 -22.35
N ASP A 533 18.79 8.48 -23.37
CA ASP A 533 19.18 8.72 -24.77
C ASP A 533 20.21 7.68 -25.28
N LEU A 534 20.02 6.44 -24.88
CA LEU A 534 20.87 5.31 -25.28
C LEU A 534 20.15 4.41 -26.30
N PRO A 535 20.89 3.84 -27.26
CA PRO A 535 20.31 2.88 -28.17
C PRO A 535 19.94 1.58 -27.43
N LEU A 536 18.78 1.00 -27.75
CA LEU A 536 18.38 -0.28 -27.18
C LEU A 536 19.38 -1.38 -27.55
N PRO A 537 19.80 -2.20 -26.58
CA PRO A 537 20.74 -3.29 -26.87
C PRO A 537 20.01 -4.40 -27.63
N THR A 538 20.68 -5.00 -28.60
CA THR A 538 20.18 -6.17 -29.33
C THR A 538 20.23 -7.44 -28.51
N VAL A 539 21.20 -7.52 -27.57
CA VAL A 539 21.41 -8.64 -26.67
C VAL A 539 21.66 -8.12 -25.26
N LEU A 540 20.96 -8.66 -24.28
CA LEU A 540 21.17 -8.32 -22.86
C LEU A 540 22.35 -9.14 -22.32
N PRO A 541 23.27 -8.52 -21.56
CA PRO A 541 24.42 -9.21 -20.98
C PRO A 541 23.99 -10.25 -19.96
N ARG A 542 24.72 -11.37 -19.93
CA ARG A 542 24.55 -12.36 -18.85
C ARG A 542 25.20 -11.82 -17.57
N VAL A 543 24.62 -12.18 -16.43
CA VAL A 543 25.17 -11.84 -15.12
C VAL A 543 26.45 -12.64 -14.91
N THR A 544 27.61 -12.02 -15.12
CA THR A 544 28.92 -12.59 -14.80
C THR A 544 29.21 -12.41 -13.31
N ARG A 545 30.26 -13.06 -12.81
CA ARG A 545 30.71 -12.88 -11.44
C ARG A 545 31.10 -11.43 -11.17
N ASP A 546 31.84 -10.81 -12.08
CA ASP A 546 32.25 -9.41 -11.98
C ASP A 546 31.05 -8.45 -11.94
N LEU A 547 30.12 -8.56 -12.88
CA LEU A 547 28.90 -7.75 -12.90
C LEU A 547 28.04 -7.94 -11.65
N ARG A 548 27.96 -9.15 -11.11
CA ARG A 548 27.30 -9.44 -9.85
C ARG A 548 27.96 -8.70 -8.68
N GLU A 549 29.30 -8.83 -8.55
CA GLU A 549 30.04 -8.18 -7.48
C GLU A 549 29.93 -6.65 -7.57
N ARG A 550 30.02 -6.08 -8.76
CA ARG A 550 29.86 -4.63 -9.01
C ARG A 550 28.44 -4.16 -8.68
N PHE A 551 27.41 -4.90 -9.08
CA PHE A 551 26.02 -4.57 -8.76
C PHE A 551 25.79 -4.58 -7.24
N ILE A 552 26.25 -5.63 -6.53
CA ILE A 552 26.12 -5.73 -5.08
C ILE A 552 26.87 -4.60 -4.38
N THR A 553 28.08 -4.26 -4.88
CA THR A 553 28.88 -3.13 -4.37
C THR A 553 28.15 -1.81 -4.56
N LEU A 554 27.57 -1.57 -5.74
CA LEU A 554 26.78 -0.36 -6.02
C LEU A 554 25.57 -0.25 -5.09
N VAL A 555 24.81 -1.35 -4.89
CA VAL A 555 23.68 -1.36 -3.96
C VAL A 555 24.14 -1.09 -2.52
N ALA A 556 25.27 -1.67 -2.10
CA ALA A 556 25.84 -1.46 -0.77
C ALA A 556 26.33 -0.02 -0.54
N GLU A 557 26.89 0.61 -1.55
CA GLU A 557 27.42 1.98 -1.49
C GLU A 557 26.30 3.02 -1.48
N ILE A 558 25.37 2.92 -2.43
CA ILE A 558 24.28 3.91 -2.60
C ILE A 558 23.18 3.72 -1.54
N GLN A 559 22.96 2.48 -1.07
CA GLN A 559 21.94 2.14 -0.06
C GLN A 559 20.53 2.65 -0.43
N PRO A 560 20.04 2.40 -1.65
CA PRO A 560 18.79 3.03 -2.08
C PRO A 560 17.55 2.33 -1.57
N PHE A 561 17.67 1.05 -1.23
CA PHE A 561 16.57 0.19 -0.79
C PHE A 561 16.41 0.15 0.73
N THR A 562 15.26 -0.31 1.17
CA THR A 562 15.07 -0.70 2.56
C THR A 562 16.00 -1.86 2.90
N LEU A 563 16.63 -1.80 4.08
CA LEU A 563 17.54 -2.82 4.56
C LEU A 563 16.93 -3.61 5.70
N VAL A 564 17.17 -4.90 5.69
CA VAL A 564 16.91 -5.82 6.81
C VAL A 564 18.23 -6.43 7.23
N LEU A 565 18.57 -6.26 8.50
CA LEU A 565 19.76 -6.83 9.12
C LEU A 565 19.33 -7.62 10.37
N ASP A 566 19.83 -8.84 10.51
CA ASP A 566 19.46 -9.73 11.63
C ASP A 566 17.94 -9.89 11.82
N GLU A 567 17.22 -10.11 10.72
CA GLU A 567 15.75 -10.22 10.67
C GLU A 567 14.99 -8.99 11.22
N ARG A 568 15.61 -7.79 11.20
CA ARG A 568 15.02 -6.54 11.68
C ARG A 568 15.19 -5.40 10.68
N THR A 569 14.19 -4.53 10.66
CA THR A 569 14.31 -3.22 10.02
C THR A 569 15.03 -2.23 10.94
N VAL A 570 15.43 -1.10 10.39
CA VAL A 570 16.08 -0.01 11.15
C VAL A 570 15.21 0.47 12.33
N ASP A 571 13.89 0.44 12.18
CA ASP A 571 12.92 0.82 13.22
C ASP A 571 12.66 -0.31 14.24
N GLY A 572 13.43 -1.40 14.19
CA GLY A 572 13.35 -2.53 15.11
C GLY A 572 12.20 -3.49 14.89
N HIS A 573 11.49 -3.41 13.75
CA HIS A 573 10.43 -4.35 13.41
C HIS A 573 11.00 -5.67 12.88
N ASP A 574 10.39 -6.78 13.26
CA ASP A 574 10.73 -8.09 12.73
C ASP A 574 10.39 -8.16 11.24
N ALA A 575 11.38 -8.49 10.42
CA ALA A 575 11.24 -8.68 8.98
C ALA A 575 12.00 -9.92 8.53
N ARG A 576 11.37 -10.77 7.74
CA ARG A 576 11.98 -12.01 7.26
C ARG A 576 12.13 -11.99 5.75
N VAL A 577 13.14 -12.70 5.28
CA VAL A 577 13.26 -12.98 3.85
C VAL A 577 12.04 -13.77 3.38
N SER A 578 11.43 -13.34 2.26
CA SER A 578 10.27 -14.01 1.68
C SER A 578 10.60 -15.47 1.35
N LYS A 579 9.63 -16.37 1.52
CA LYS A 579 9.80 -17.80 1.17
C LYS A 579 10.09 -18.02 -0.31
N THR A 580 9.70 -17.10 -1.14
CA THR A 580 9.91 -17.13 -2.59
C THR A 580 11.21 -16.46 -3.02
N SER A 581 11.89 -15.77 -2.11
CA SER A 581 13.16 -15.12 -2.35
C SER A 581 14.32 -16.09 -2.46
N VAL A 582 15.30 -15.75 -3.27
CA VAL A 582 16.60 -16.42 -3.37
C VAL A 582 17.70 -15.68 -2.60
N ALA A 583 17.35 -14.57 -1.92
CA ALA A 583 18.24 -13.89 -1.00
C ALA A 583 18.54 -14.77 0.22
N GLY A 584 19.76 -14.67 0.74
CA GLY A 584 20.20 -15.44 1.90
C GLY A 584 20.28 -14.59 3.17
N ASN A 585 20.23 -15.24 4.34
CA ASN A 585 20.36 -14.58 5.66
C ASN A 585 21.81 -14.43 6.14
N TRP A 586 22.81 -14.55 5.26
CA TRP A 586 24.24 -14.49 5.59
C TRP A 586 24.83 -13.07 5.54
N GLY A 587 23.96 -12.07 5.40
CA GLY A 587 24.30 -10.65 5.35
C GLY A 587 23.07 -9.79 5.57
N ALA A 588 23.18 -8.50 5.23
CA ALA A 588 22.03 -7.63 5.17
C ALA A 588 21.27 -7.86 3.85
N VAL A 589 19.94 -7.77 3.86
CA VAL A 589 19.13 -7.87 2.65
C VAL A 589 18.58 -6.49 2.29
N ALA A 590 18.93 -6.00 1.11
CA ALA A 590 18.48 -4.73 0.57
C ALA A 590 17.43 -4.95 -0.52
N GLY A 591 16.24 -4.38 -0.38
CA GLY A 591 15.19 -4.62 -1.36
C GLY A 591 13.84 -4.03 -0.99
N SER A 592 12.79 -4.65 -1.53
CA SER A 592 11.40 -4.25 -1.31
C SER A 592 10.84 -4.91 -0.05
N LEU A 593 10.50 -4.07 0.93
CA LEU A 593 9.85 -4.50 2.15
C LEU A 593 8.33 -4.49 1.95
N ARG A 594 7.68 -5.59 2.29
CA ARG A 594 6.22 -5.73 2.21
C ARG A 594 5.63 -6.02 3.57
N TRP A 595 4.60 -5.28 3.90
CA TRP A 595 3.84 -5.46 5.11
C TRP A 595 2.58 -6.27 4.83
N PHE A 596 2.31 -7.24 5.68
CA PHE A 596 1.09 -8.05 5.62
C PHE A 596 0.59 -8.35 7.03
N ALA A 597 -0.71 -8.48 7.17
CA ALA A 597 -1.31 -8.90 8.42
C ALA A 597 -1.23 -10.42 8.55
N ASP A 598 -0.74 -10.89 9.69
CA ASP A 598 -0.82 -12.30 10.02
C ASP A 598 -2.28 -12.70 10.36
N ARG A 599 -2.50 -13.99 10.64
CA ARG A 599 -3.84 -14.50 10.98
C ARG A 599 -4.50 -13.84 12.19
N PHE A 600 -3.73 -13.08 12.98
CA PHE A 600 -4.21 -12.34 14.15
C PHE A 600 -4.40 -10.84 13.87
N GLY A 601 -4.19 -10.40 12.63
CA GLY A 601 -4.22 -8.99 12.24
C GLY A 601 -2.96 -8.20 12.60
N THR A 602 -1.90 -8.87 13.10
CA THR A 602 -0.64 -8.20 13.44
C THR A 602 0.18 -7.97 12.17
N ALA A 603 0.64 -6.72 11.98
CA ALA A 603 1.50 -6.39 10.86
C ALA A 603 2.85 -7.11 10.97
N ARG A 604 3.23 -7.80 9.92
CA ARG A 604 4.50 -8.50 9.72
C ARG A 604 5.16 -8.00 8.46
N ALA A 605 6.47 -8.04 8.42
CA ALA A 605 7.23 -7.65 7.25
C ALA A 605 7.95 -8.84 6.60
N SER A 606 8.01 -8.84 5.28
CA SER A 606 8.88 -9.69 4.49
C SER A 606 9.65 -8.87 3.47
N ILE A 607 10.87 -9.28 3.18
CA ILE A 607 11.75 -8.62 2.22
C ILE A 607 12.11 -9.56 1.07
N GLU A 608 12.14 -9.01 -0.13
CA GLU A 608 12.76 -9.59 -1.33
C GLU A 608 13.82 -8.61 -1.84
N GLY A 609 14.96 -9.12 -2.26
CA GLY A 609 16.02 -8.24 -2.72
C GLY A 609 17.37 -8.91 -2.90
N THR A 610 18.42 -8.16 -2.66
CA THR A 610 19.81 -8.60 -2.82
C THR A 610 20.50 -8.64 -1.47
N THR A 611 21.14 -9.76 -1.17
CA THR A 611 21.98 -9.92 0.03
C THR A 611 23.29 -9.17 -0.14
N ILE A 612 23.57 -8.30 0.80
CA ILE A 612 24.84 -7.56 0.90
C ILE A 612 25.72 -8.30 1.92
N PRO A 613 26.92 -8.77 1.52
CA PRO A 613 27.87 -9.38 2.45
C PRO A 613 28.21 -8.45 3.61
N LEU A 614 28.41 -8.99 4.81
CA LEU A 614 28.76 -8.19 6.00
C LEU A 614 30.06 -7.41 5.82
N GLU A 615 31.00 -7.92 5.00
CA GLU A 615 32.24 -7.22 4.65
C GLU A 615 31.97 -5.90 3.92
N LEU A 616 30.98 -5.87 3.02
CA LEU A 616 30.57 -4.64 2.34
C LEU A 616 29.77 -3.72 3.29
N VAL A 617 28.94 -4.29 4.17
CA VAL A 617 28.25 -3.52 5.22
C VAL A 617 29.27 -2.79 6.10
N GLN A 618 30.33 -3.48 6.55
CA GLN A 618 31.40 -2.89 7.34
C GLN A 618 32.24 -1.88 6.53
N ARG A 619 32.53 -2.19 5.27
CA ARG A 619 33.31 -1.30 4.38
C ARG A 619 32.64 0.05 4.15
N PHE A 620 31.33 0.08 3.98
CA PHE A 620 30.56 1.29 3.74
C PHE A 620 29.92 1.87 4.99
N ALA A 621 30.20 1.29 6.15
CA ALA A 621 29.79 1.86 7.43
C ALA A 621 30.59 3.13 7.72
N ALA A 622 29.91 4.13 8.26
CA ALA A 622 30.49 5.41 8.62
C ALA A 622 30.23 5.71 10.10
N HIS A 623 31.14 6.46 10.71
CA HIS A 623 30.90 6.98 12.05
C HIS A 623 29.87 8.10 11.97
N GLY A 624 28.77 7.92 12.67
CA GLY A 624 27.79 8.99 12.93
C GLY A 624 28.38 10.09 13.81
N ALA A 625 27.70 11.21 13.88
CA ALA A 625 28.07 12.27 14.80
C ALA A 625 28.05 11.72 16.24
N PRO A 626 29.10 12.01 17.06
CA PRO A 626 29.08 11.60 18.46
C PRO A 626 27.93 12.30 19.19
N ALA A 627 27.22 11.54 20.00
CA ALA A 627 26.08 12.05 20.79
C ALA A 627 26.32 11.80 22.26
N VAL A 628 25.84 12.69 23.12
CA VAL A 628 25.84 12.46 24.55
C VAL A 628 24.63 11.62 24.92
N VAL A 629 24.84 10.59 25.71
CA VAL A 629 23.80 9.68 26.19
C VAL A 629 23.96 9.46 27.68
N LEU A 630 22.86 9.03 28.32
CA LEU A 630 22.93 8.57 29.70
C LEU A 630 23.47 7.14 29.75
N ALA A 631 24.50 6.94 30.54
CA ALA A 631 25.09 5.62 30.76
C ALA A 631 25.00 5.21 32.23
N GLY A 632 24.78 3.92 32.51
CA GLY A 632 24.63 3.40 33.84
C GLY A 632 23.19 3.30 34.31
N TYR A 633 23.02 2.95 35.60
CA TYR A 633 21.69 2.76 36.18
C TYR A 633 21.64 3.31 37.62
N GLY A 634 20.54 3.93 37.97
CA GLY A 634 20.31 4.51 39.30
C GLY A 634 21.36 5.53 39.68
N THR A 635 21.87 5.48 40.90
CA THR A 635 22.89 6.41 41.45
C THR A 635 24.26 6.34 40.79
N ARG A 636 24.50 5.35 39.92
CA ARG A 636 25.72 5.21 39.09
C ARG A 636 25.52 5.70 37.67
N GLN A 637 24.41 6.36 37.40
CA GLN A 637 24.10 6.97 36.13
C GLN A 637 24.96 8.22 35.92
N GLY A 638 25.32 8.49 34.67
CA GLY A 638 26.12 9.64 34.30
C GLY A 638 26.08 9.84 32.79
N LEU A 639 26.81 10.83 32.31
CA LEU A 639 26.92 11.14 30.90
C LEU A 639 28.05 10.32 30.25
N ALA A 640 27.82 9.89 29.02
CA ALA A 640 28.82 9.25 28.16
C ALA A 640 28.69 9.77 26.73
N ILE A 641 29.79 9.80 26.00
CA ILE A 641 29.79 10.04 24.55
C ILE A 641 29.58 8.69 23.85
N ALA A 642 28.48 8.56 23.13
CA ALA A 642 28.23 7.44 22.25
C ALA A 642 28.85 7.72 20.88
N ARG A 643 29.76 6.85 20.45
CA ARG A 643 30.28 6.83 19.08
C ARG A 643 29.71 5.61 18.38
N ARG A 644 28.95 5.85 17.33
CA ARG A 644 28.23 4.80 16.62
C ARG A 644 28.86 4.60 15.24
N LEU A 645 29.18 3.36 14.91
CA LEU A 645 29.47 2.94 13.55
C LEU A 645 28.16 2.53 12.91
N GLN A 646 27.74 3.22 11.85
CA GLN A 646 26.42 3.09 11.27
C GLN A 646 26.47 2.69 9.79
N TYR A 647 25.47 1.88 9.38
CA TYR A 647 25.24 1.55 7.99
C TYR A 647 23.73 1.59 7.70
N ALA A 648 23.32 2.40 6.76
CA ALA A 648 21.89 2.56 6.39
C ALA A 648 20.96 2.78 7.59
N GLY A 649 21.42 3.52 8.62
CA GLY A 649 20.68 3.78 9.86
C GLY A 649 20.81 2.72 10.95
N PHE A 650 21.42 1.58 10.66
CA PHE A 650 21.69 0.54 11.68
C PHE A 650 22.97 0.87 12.46
N ASP A 651 22.87 0.77 13.78
CA ASP A 651 24.03 0.84 14.65
C ASP A 651 24.74 -0.53 14.65
N LEU A 652 25.87 -0.65 13.96
CA LEU A 652 26.69 -1.87 13.91
C LEU A 652 27.51 -2.05 15.17
N GLU A 653 28.08 -0.95 15.66
CA GLU A 653 28.88 -0.89 16.86
C GLU A 653 28.61 0.43 17.60
N THR A 654 28.51 0.38 18.89
CA THR A 654 28.39 1.57 19.75
C THR A 654 29.42 1.48 20.88
N THR A 655 30.34 2.41 20.89
CA THR A 655 31.30 2.60 22.00
C THR A 655 30.80 3.73 22.89
N LEU A 656 30.94 3.54 24.20
CA LEU A 656 30.51 4.52 25.20
C LEU A 656 31.74 4.99 25.99
N ASP A 657 32.11 6.25 25.83
CA ASP A 657 33.17 6.90 26.59
C ASP A 657 32.52 7.72 27.72
N ARG A 658 32.69 7.28 28.97
CA ARG A 658 32.15 7.99 30.14
C ARG A 658 32.79 9.37 30.29
N ILE A 659 31.96 10.40 30.51
CA ILE A 659 32.41 11.75 30.79
C ILE A 659 32.57 11.88 32.30
N ALA A 660 33.79 12.12 32.75
CA ALA A 660 34.16 12.25 34.16
C ALA A 660 34.15 13.74 34.66
N GLY A 661 33.61 14.64 33.93
CA GLY A 661 33.59 16.07 34.24
C GLY A 661 32.76 16.86 33.25
N VAL A 662 33.30 17.97 32.79
CA VAL A 662 32.61 18.87 31.85
C VAL A 662 32.50 18.20 30.45
N VAL A 663 31.32 18.30 29.88
CA VAL A 663 31.04 17.84 28.53
C VAL A 663 31.82 18.75 27.54
N PRO A 664 32.44 18.18 26.47
CA PRO A 664 33.08 18.99 25.45
C PRO A 664 32.10 20.01 24.83
N GLU A 665 32.57 21.23 24.59
CA GLU A 665 31.73 22.35 24.11
C GLU A 665 30.94 21.98 22.85
N ALA A 666 31.55 21.28 21.90
CA ALA A 666 30.91 20.81 20.68
C ALA A 666 29.72 19.82 20.90
N LEU A 667 29.59 19.29 22.11
CA LEU A 667 28.56 18.32 22.49
C LEU A 667 27.56 18.86 23.54
N HIS A 668 27.66 20.13 23.91
CA HIS A 668 26.75 20.76 24.91
C HIS A 668 25.29 20.64 24.46
N GLU A 669 25.02 20.88 23.19
CA GLU A 669 23.65 20.77 22.65
C GLU A 669 23.13 19.34 22.73
N SER A 670 23.94 18.37 22.31
CA SER A 670 23.59 16.94 22.41
C SER A 670 23.37 16.50 23.87
N ALA A 671 24.16 17.01 24.80
CA ALA A 671 23.98 16.75 26.24
C ALA A 671 22.68 17.34 26.75
N ARG A 672 22.37 18.56 26.39
CA ARG A 672 21.12 19.25 26.78
C ARG A 672 19.90 18.52 26.27
N GLU A 673 19.92 18.08 25.02
CA GLU A 673 18.84 17.28 24.45
C GLU A 673 18.66 15.95 25.16
N ALA A 674 19.74 15.18 25.36
CA ALA A 674 19.68 13.90 26.05
C ALA A 674 19.15 14.02 27.48
N LEU A 675 19.55 15.06 28.22
CA LEU A 675 19.09 15.32 29.58
C LEU A 675 17.63 15.78 29.61
N THR A 676 17.22 16.62 28.66
CA THR A 676 15.83 17.07 28.51
C THR A 676 14.89 15.88 28.28
N ASP A 677 15.21 15.03 27.30
CA ASP A 677 14.38 13.89 26.96
C ASP A 677 14.33 12.87 28.09
N ALA A 678 15.44 12.65 28.79
CA ALA A 678 15.49 11.75 29.93
C ALA A 678 14.66 12.27 31.13
N LEU A 679 14.65 13.58 31.40
CA LEU A 679 13.81 14.17 32.42
C LEU A 679 12.33 14.05 32.10
N LEU A 680 11.95 14.36 30.88
CA LEU A 680 10.56 14.29 30.40
C LEU A 680 10.02 12.86 30.40
N ALA A 681 10.87 11.90 30.00
CA ALA A 681 10.54 10.47 30.03
C ALA A 681 10.58 9.88 31.46
N GLY A 682 11.11 10.62 32.45
CA GLY A 682 11.34 10.11 33.81
C GLY A 682 12.38 8.98 33.86
N GLY A 683 13.26 8.88 32.85
CA GLY A 683 14.31 7.86 32.73
C GLY A 683 15.59 8.15 33.52
N VAL A 684 15.66 9.28 34.20
CA VAL A 684 16.83 9.72 34.95
C VAL A 684 16.48 10.00 36.39
N GLU A 685 17.39 9.67 37.32
CA GLU A 685 17.27 10.09 38.70
C GLU A 685 17.68 11.57 38.83
N HIS A 686 16.73 12.40 39.26
CA HIS A 686 16.92 13.86 39.42
C HIS A 686 16.05 14.39 40.57
N PRO A 687 16.52 15.36 41.34
CA PRO A 687 15.75 15.92 42.46
C PRO A 687 14.37 16.46 42.04
N SER A 688 14.28 17.07 40.86
CA SER A 688 13.02 17.63 40.33
C SER A 688 12.06 16.61 39.73
N ARG A 689 12.47 15.34 39.51
CA ARG A 689 11.73 14.32 38.77
C ARG A 689 10.26 14.17 39.21
N GLY A 690 10.02 14.11 40.54
CA GLY A 690 8.68 13.86 41.07
C GLY A 690 7.71 15.03 40.87
N LEU A 691 8.21 16.26 41.00
CA LEU A 691 7.43 17.48 40.76
C LEU A 691 7.15 17.67 39.27
N LEU A 692 8.19 17.48 38.45
CA LEU A 692 8.11 17.63 37.02
C LEU A 692 7.13 16.62 36.40
N ALA A 693 7.19 15.34 36.79
CA ALA A 693 6.26 14.32 36.29
C ALA A 693 4.79 14.66 36.59
N ARG A 694 4.49 15.20 37.79
CA ARG A 694 3.14 15.65 38.14
C ARG A 694 2.69 16.83 37.28
N ALA A 695 3.60 17.79 37.07
CA ALA A 695 3.30 18.95 36.23
C ALA A 695 3.05 18.55 34.79
N ILE A 696 3.88 17.65 34.22
CA ILE A 696 3.72 17.14 32.86
C ILE A 696 2.36 16.43 32.67
N LEU A 697 1.98 15.55 33.58
CA LEU A 697 0.68 14.87 33.52
C LEU A 697 -0.50 15.84 33.51
N ARG A 698 -0.41 16.91 34.34
CA ARG A 698 -1.47 17.89 34.42
C ARG A 698 -1.54 18.81 33.19
N LEU A 699 -0.39 19.25 32.70
CA LEU A 699 -0.31 20.06 31.49
C LEU A 699 -0.73 19.25 30.22
N ASP A 700 -0.39 17.97 30.17
CA ASP A 700 -0.79 17.08 29.10
C ASP A 700 -2.31 16.88 29.09
N GLU A 701 -2.93 16.74 30.23
CA GLU A 701 -4.39 16.69 30.35
C GLU A 701 -5.06 17.99 29.88
N TYR A 702 -4.54 19.16 30.27
CA TYR A 702 -5.06 20.44 29.78
C TYR A 702 -4.88 20.64 28.30
N TRP A 703 -3.74 20.25 27.75
CA TRP A 703 -3.51 20.29 26.30
C TRP A 703 -4.49 19.41 25.53
N ARG A 704 -4.71 18.19 25.99
CA ARG A 704 -5.69 17.28 25.37
C ARG A 704 -7.13 17.78 25.52
N ARG A 705 -7.52 18.27 26.69
CA ARG A 705 -8.86 18.79 26.93
C ARG A 705 -9.13 20.07 26.14
N SER A 706 -8.15 20.92 25.96
CA SER A 706 -8.27 22.11 25.10
C SER A 706 -8.33 21.76 23.59
N GLY A 707 -8.09 20.48 23.23
CA GLY A 707 -8.01 20.08 21.84
C GLY A 707 -6.81 20.64 21.10
N GLY A 708 -5.71 20.93 21.83
CA GLY A 708 -4.52 21.55 21.28
C GLY A 708 -4.57 23.08 21.17
N ALA A 709 -5.64 23.70 21.68
CA ALA A 709 -5.79 25.17 21.62
C ALA A 709 -4.85 25.95 22.54
N LEU A 710 -4.09 25.27 23.38
CA LEU A 710 -3.11 25.86 24.29
C LEU A 710 -1.67 25.58 23.81
N PRO A 711 -1.14 26.34 22.86
CA PRO A 711 0.18 26.04 22.26
C PRO A 711 1.33 26.12 23.27
N GLY A 712 1.22 26.97 24.32
CA GLY A 712 2.23 27.12 25.38
C GLY A 712 2.42 25.88 26.25
N VAL A 713 1.49 24.91 26.20
CA VAL A 713 1.58 23.65 26.94
C VAL A 713 1.59 22.42 26.03
N ALA A 714 1.75 22.61 24.73
CA ALA A 714 2.00 21.54 23.78
C ALA A 714 3.26 20.74 24.18
N PRO A 715 3.37 19.46 23.80
CA PRO A 715 4.54 18.63 24.11
C PRO A 715 5.86 19.31 23.76
N GLU A 716 5.92 19.93 22.57
CA GLU A 716 7.11 20.64 22.07
C GLU A 716 7.43 21.88 22.89
N ALA A 717 6.43 22.68 23.25
CA ALA A 717 6.62 23.86 24.10
C ALA A 717 7.12 23.49 25.50
N ARG A 718 6.59 22.41 26.08
CA ARG A 718 7.07 21.88 27.37
C ARG A 718 8.52 21.38 27.27
N ARG A 719 8.87 20.74 26.18
CA ARG A 719 10.24 20.29 25.91
C ARG A 719 11.21 21.49 25.88
N GLU A 720 10.85 22.54 25.14
CA GLU A 720 11.66 23.76 25.06
C GLU A 720 11.78 24.49 26.41
N LEU A 721 10.72 24.53 27.22
CA LEU A 721 10.78 25.11 28.56
C LEU A 721 11.73 24.35 29.50
N VAL A 722 11.73 23.03 29.43
CA VAL A 722 12.67 22.19 30.20
C VAL A 722 14.09 22.36 29.64
N ARG A 723 14.27 22.35 28.33
CA ARG A 723 15.55 22.53 27.65
C ARG A 723 16.19 23.90 27.98
N ALA A 724 15.40 24.94 28.00
CA ALA A 724 15.89 26.29 28.36
C ALA A 724 16.45 26.37 29.80
N GLN A 725 15.83 25.62 30.74
CA GLN A 725 16.31 25.56 32.13
C GLN A 725 17.61 24.76 32.28
N LEU A 726 18.00 23.99 31.30
CA LEU A 726 19.26 23.28 31.26
C LEU A 726 20.35 24.01 30.43
N GLY A 727 20.13 25.29 30.10
CA GLY A 727 21.03 26.08 29.25
C GLY A 727 22.47 26.17 29.75
N ASP A 728 22.65 26.27 31.06
CA ASP A 728 23.98 26.41 31.68
C ASP A 728 24.56 25.07 32.17
N VAL A 729 23.90 23.96 31.91
CA VAL A 729 24.37 22.63 32.32
C VAL A 729 25.47 22.14 31.39
N THR A 730 26.68 21.99 31.96
CA THR A 730 27.89 21.55 31.25
C THR A 730 28.47 20.24 31.80
N SER A 731 27.94 19.73 32.92
CA SER A 731 28.40 18.51 33.56
C SER A 731 27.26 17.75 34.23
N TRP A 732 27.50 16.50 34.61
CA TRP A 732 26.54 15.70 35.36
C TRP A 732 26.22 16.31 36.75
N GLU A 733 27.19 16.91 37.41
CA GLU A 733 27.07 17.59 38.68
C GLU A 733 26.18 18.82 38.55
N ASP A 734 26.37 19.67 37.51
CA ASP A 734 25.53 20.81 37.23
C ASP A 734 24.08 20.38 36.99
N PHE A 735 23.90 19.31 36.25
CA PHE A 735 22.60 18.76 36.00
C PHE A 735 21.87 18.35 37.29
N GLN A 736 22.56 17.64 38.18
CA GLN A 736 21.97 17.22 39.45
C GLN A 736 21.70 18.39 40.42
N ALA A 737 22.44 19.49 40.29
CA ALA A 737 22.26 20.70 41.08
C ALA A 737 21.18 21.65 40.54
N THR A 738 20.83 21.51 39.24
CA THR A 738 19.88 22.41 38.58
C THR A 738 18.46 22.08 39.02
N THR A 739 17.65 23.11 39.34
CA THR A 739 16.23 22.92 39.65
C THR A 739 15.42 23.10 38.37
N VAL A 740 14.70 22.01 37.93
CA VAL A 740 13.85 22.06 36.77
C VAL A 740 12.38 21.94 37.20
N HIS A 741 11.54 22.85 36.74
CA HIS A 741 10.13 22.86 37.07
C HIS A 741 9.27 23.42 35.95
N LEU A 742 8.03 23.00 35.91
CA LEU A 742 6.99 23.55 35.04
C LEU A 742 5.87 24.10 35.96
N ASP A 743 5.70 25.39 35.91
CA ASP A 743 4.65 26.08 36.71
C ASP A 743 3.31 25.99 35.94
N VAL A 744 2.47 25.04 36.36
CA VAL A 744 1.14 24.83 35.77
C VAL A 744 0.27 26.07 35.86
N ASP A 745 0.41 26.84 36.96
CA ASP A 745 -0.44 28.00 37.24
C ASP A 745 -0.05 29.21 36.39
N ALA A 746 1.22 29.32 36.06
CA ALA A 746 1.72 30.33 35.13
C ALA A 746 1.43 29.99 33.67
N LEU A 747 1.50 28.70 33.31
CA LEU A 747 1.34 28.24 31.93
C LEU A 747 -0.12 28.11 31.46
N VAL A 748 -1.06 27.84 32.38
CA VAL A 748 -2.50 27.75 32.07
C VAL A 748 -3.29 28.76 32.89
N PRO A 749 -3.93 29.75 32.26
CA PRO A 749 -4.73 30.74 32.98
C PRO A 749 -5.85 30.12 33.82
N VAL A 750 -6.19 30.74 34.97
CA VAL A 750 -7.23 30.20 35.88
C VAL A 750 -8.58 29.99 35.19
N THR A 751 -8.96 30.93 34.31
CA THR A 751 -10.21 30.84 33.54
C THR A 751 -10.24 29.61 32.67
N GLU A 752 -9.14 29.30 31.96
CA GLU A 752 -9.01 28.11 31.11
C GLU A 752 -9.02 26.84 31.94
N ARG A 753 -8.28 26.81 33.06
CA ARG A 753 -8.28 25.66 33.97
C ARG A 753 -9.68 25.34 34.46
N THR A 754 -10.44 26.34 34.92
CA THR A 754 -11.80 26.14 35.42
C THR A 754 -12.71 25.57 34.34
N HIS A 755 -12.59 26.06 33.11
CA HIS A 755 -13.35 25.56 31.96
C HIS A 755 -12.97 24.09 31.61
N LEU A 756 -11.69 23.81 31.51
CA LEU A 756 -11.19 22.49 31.14
C LEU A 756 -11.45 21.43 32.22
N ASP A 757 -11.36 21.80 33.51
CA ASP A 757 -11.67 20.92 34.63
C ASP A 757 -13.16 20.60 34.73
N ALA A 758 -14.04 21.46 34.20
CA ALA A 758 -15.49 21.23 34.13
C ALA A 758 -15.89 20.25 33.04
N LEU A 759 -15.01 19.93 32.06
CA LEU A 759 -15.31 18.94 31.00
C LEU A 759 -15.51 17.56 31.62
N PRO A 760 -16.51 16.77 31.14
CA PRO A 760 -16.81 15.48 31.74
C PRO A 760 -15.68 14.46 31.53
N SER A 761 -15.35 13.69 32.53
CA SER A 761 -14.37 12.62 32.48
C SER A 761 -15.01 11.24 32.11
N GLY A 762 -16.30 11.19 31.94
CA GLY A 762 -17.04 9.96 31.58
C GLY A 762 -18.51 10.23 31.29
N LEU A 763 -19.12 9.31 30.60
CA LEU A 763 -20.55 9.28 30.30
C LEU A 763 -21.22 8.10 31.01
N ARG A 764 -22.44 8.30 31.46
CA ARG A 764 -23.26 7.21 31.97
C ARG A 764 -24.05 6.57 30.83
N ILE A 765 -23.68 5.35 30.48
CA ILE A 765 -24.32 4.55 29.42
C ILE A 765 -25.03 3.37 30.09
N HIS A 766 -26.34 3.31 29.97
CA HIS A 766 -27.19 2.27 30.63
C HIS A 766 -26.89 2.03 32.11
N GLY A 767 -26.63 3.11 32.86
CA GLY A 767 -26.35 3.07 34.28
C GLY A 767 -24.88 2.88 34.68
N ASP A 768 -24.03 2.44 33.77
CA ASP A 768 -22.60 2.27 33.99
C ASP A 768 -21.79 3.45 33.46
N MET A 769 -20.74 3.84 34.16
CA MET A 769 -19.81 4.88 33.69
C MET A 769 -18.87 4.35 32.62
N ALA A 770 -18.86 5.01 31.48
CA ALA A 770 -17.89 4.82 30.40
C ALA A 770 -16.92 6.01 30.41
N PRO A 771 -15.60 5.81 30.57
CA PRO A 771 -14.61 6.88 30.60
C PRO A 771 -14.53 7.63 29.27
N LEU A 772 -14.29 8.93 29.34
CA LEU A 772 -13.96 9.79 28.22
C LEU A 772 -12.47 10.11 28.26
N GLU A 773 -11.79 9.88 27.16
CA GLU A 773 -10.39 10.21 26.97
C GLU A 773 -10.28 11.31 25.91
N TYR A 774 -9.79 12.48 26.32
CA TYR A 774 -9.54 13.58 25.41
C TYR A 774 -8.21 13.38 24.72
N ALA A 775 -8.15 13.64 23.42
CA ALA A 775 -6.96 13.47 22.61
C ALA A 775 -6.86 14.59 21.55
N VAL A 776 -5.67 14.78 21.04
CA VAL A 776 -5.40 15.61 19.86
C VAL A 776 -4.82 14.66 18.81
N GLU A 777 -5.55 14.44 17.71
CA GLU A 777 -5.15 13.57 16.62
C GLU A 777 -4.91 14.41 15.38
N GLN A 778 -3.70 14.39 14.87
CA GLN A 778 -3.32 15.17 13.67
C GLN A 778 -3.67 16.67 13.79
N GLY A 779 -3.49 17.23 15.00
CA GLY A 779 -3.84 18.62 15.28
C GLY A 779 -5.33 18.91 15.50
N MET A 780 -6.20 17.87 15.43
CA MET A 780 -7.65 18.00 15.63
C MET A 780 -8.05 17.48 17.01
N PRO A 781 -8.96 18.18 17.71
CA PRO A 781 -9.50 17.71 18.98
C PRO A 781 -10.40 16.49 18.74
N VAL A 782 -10.20 15.45 19.54
CA VAL A 782 -10.98 14.21 19.49
C VAL A 782 -11.34 13.76 20.91
N VAL A 783 -12.50 13.17 21.09
CA VAL A 783 -12.90 12.49 22.33
C VAL A 783 -13.09 11.01 22.06
N ARG A 784 -12.46 10.17 22.88
CA ARG A 784 -12.62 8.71 22.83
C ARG A 784 -13.50 8.26 23.98
N LEU A 785 -14.60 7.59 23.66
CA LEU A 785 -15.47 6.96 24.64
C LEU A 785 -15.05 5.49 24.79
N LEU A 786 -14.49 5.14 25.94
CA LEU A 786 -13.99 3.82 26.23
C LEU A 786 -15.14 2.91 26.72
N LEU A 787 -15.54 1.95 25.92
CA LEU A 787 -16.67 1.08 26.17
C LEU A 787 -16.21 -0.35 26.47
N ARG A 788 -16.94 -1.01 27.39
CA ARG A 788 -16.89 -2.48 27.49
C ARG A 788 -17.72 -3.09 26.37
N GLU A 789 -17.36 -4.28 25.89
CA GLU A 789 -18.07 -4.94 24.79
C GLU A 789 -19.59 -5.07 25.06
N GLY A 790 -19.97 -5.40 26.30
CA GLY A 790 -21.37 -5.48 26.66
C GLY A 790 -22.12 -4.15 26.66
N GLN A 791 -21.45 -3.02 26.96
CA GLN A 791 -22.02 -1.68 26.83
C GLN A 791 -22.18 -1.30 25.37
N ALA A 792 -21.12 -1.52 24.59
CA ALA A 792 -21.09 -1.21 23.16
C ALA A 792 -22.21 -1.94 22.38
N ARG A 793 -22.43 -3.23 22.66
CA ARG A 793 -23.48 -4.01 22.00
C ARG A 793 -24.92 -3.56 22.29
N ARG A 794 -25.12 -2.91 23.44
CA ARG A 794 -26.45 -2.41 23.84
C ARG A 794 -26.68 -0.94 23.53
N MET A 795 -25.61 -0.22 23.17
CA MET A 795 -25.63 1.21 22.93
C MET A 795 -26.42 1.55 21.67
N ARG A 796 -27.15 2.64 21.73
CA ARG A 796 -27.85 3.24 20.59
C ARG A 796 -27.30 4.62 20.31
N ALA A 797 -27.45 5.11 19.10
CA ALA A 797 -27.01 6.47 18.75
C ALA A 797 -27.68 7.53 19.64
N SER A 798 -28.91 7.30 20.09
CA SER A 798 -29.63 8.19 21.02
C SER A 798 -29.04 8.25 22.44
N ASP A 799 -28.18 7.33 22.84
CA ASP A 799 -27.51 7.32 24.15
C ASP A 799 -26.31 8.27 24.21
N LEU A 800 -25.91 8.81 23.06
CA LEU A 800 -24.79 9.73 22.93
C LEU A 800 -25.29 11.18 22.95
N PRO A 801 -24.81 12.03 23.87
CA PRO A 801 -25.07 13.45 23.81
C PRO A 801 -24.26 14.09 22.67
N PRO A 802 -24.67 15.26 22.18
CA PRO A 802 -23.85 16.02 21.23
C PRO A 802 -22.53 16.44 21.90
N PHE A 803 -21.44 16.29 21.17
CA PHE A 803 -20.10 16.75 21.54
C PHE A 803 -19.68 17.95 20.69
N ASP A 804 -18.86 18.81 21.26
CA ASP A 804 -18.24 19.97 20.58
C ASP A 804 -17.12 19.56 19.60
N ARG A 805 -16.76 18.28 19.60
CA ARG A 805 -15.66 17.71 18.83
C ARG A 805 -15.93 16.27 18.39
N PRO A 806 -15.23 15.73 17.39
CA PRO A 806 -15.42 14.35 16.92
C PRO A 806 -15.29 13.33 18.05
N LEU A 807 -16.30 12.44 18.13
CA LEU A 807 -16.33 11.34 19.08
C LEU A 807 -15.86 10.04 18.40
N ARG A 808 -14.96 9.32 19.07
CA ARG A 808 -14.52 7.97 18.71
C ARG A 808 -15.07 6.99 19.76
N LEU A 809 -15.70 5.92 19.28
CA LEU A 809 -16.18 4.83 20.13
C LEU A 809 -15.12 3.75 20.15
N VAL A 810 -14.58 3.42 21.31
CA VAL A 810 -13.44 2.50 21.46
C VAL A 810 -13.83 1.33 22.33
N VAL A 811 -13.66 0.11 21.84
CA VAL A 811 -13.89 -1.14 22.59
C VAL A 811 -12.62 -1.96 22.63
N ARG A 812 -12.15 -2.30 23.83
CA ARG A 812 -11.04 -3.25 24.00
C ARG A 812 -11.58 -4.66 24.10
N ARG A 813 -11.19 -5.50 23.16
CA ARG A 813 -11.61 -6.90 23.04
C ARG A 813 -10.40 -7.83 23.10
N GLY A 814 -10.04 -8.26 24.32
CA GLY A 814 -8.80 -9.01 24.53
C GLY A 814 -7.55 -8.13 24.26
N GLY A 815 -6.72 -8.53 23.30
CA GLY A 815 -5.56 -7.75 22.84
C GLY A 815 -5.86 -6.77 21.71
N GLU A 816 -7.10 -6.70 21.23
CA GLU A 816 -7.54 -5.88 20.09
C GLU A 816 -8.29 -4.65 20.58
N SER A 817 -8.04 -3.50 19.94
CA SER A 817 -8.82 -2.27 20.12
C SER A 817 -9.63 -2.00 18.87
N LEU A 818 -10.96 -2.01 19.01
CA LEU A 818 -11.90 -1.69 17.94
C LEU A 818 -12.30 -0.23 18.10
N GLU A 819 -12.22 0.54 17.03
CA GLU A 819 -12.54 1.96 17.00
C GLU A 819 -13.51 2.29 15.87
N ALA A 820 -14.54 3.06 16.15
CA ALA A 820 -15.56 3.49 15.19
C ALA A 820 -16.05 4.91 15.46
N VAL A 821 -16.56 5.56 14.42
CA VAL A 821 -17.11 6.94 14.48
C VAL A 821 -18.60 6.95 14.77
N THR A 822 -19.31 5.84 14.46
CA THR A 822 -20.75 5.68 14.70
C THR A 822 -21.05 4.40 15.44
N VAL A 823 -22.22 4.34 16.06
CA VAL A 823 -22.67 3.15 16.79
C VAL A 823 -22.89 1.97 15.84
N GLU A 824 -23.43 2.24 14.66
CA GLU A 824 -23.66 1.24 13.62
C GLU A 824 -22.35 0.64 13.12
N ALA A 825 -21.36 1.49 12.85
CA ALA A 825 -20.03 1.03 12.46
C ALA A 825 -19.37 0.19 13.57
N LEU A 826 -19.52 0.60 14.84
CA LEU A 826 -19.02 -0.16 15.97
C LEU A 826 -19.69 -1.54 16.08
N HIS A 827 -21.01 -1.62 15.91
CA HIS A 827 -21.73 -2.88 15.90
C HIS A 827 -21.23 -3.79 14.77
N GLY A 828 -21.04 -3.26 13.57
CA GLY A 828 -20.46 -4.00 12.44
C GLY A 828 -19.06 -4.55 12.74
N LEU A 829 -18.21 -3.81 13.47
CA LEU A 829 -16.90 -4.29 13.93
C LEU A 829 -17.03 -5.37 15.02
N LEU A 830 -17.97 -5.23 15.94
CA LEU A 830 -18.20 -6.19 17.03
C LEU A 830 -18.80 -7.53 16.54
N ASP A 831 -19.54 -7.50 15.44
CA ASP A 831 -20.13 -8.70 14.84
C ASP A 831 -19.15 -9.52 14.00
N ARG A 832 -17.95 -8.98 13.75
CA ARG A 832 -16.87 -9.76 13.14
C ARG A 832 -16.50 -10.93 14.06
N PRO A 833 -16.34 -12.16 13.52
CA PRO A 833 -15.94 -13.31 14.32
C PRO A 833 -14.62 -13.03 15.05
N ARG A 834 -14.57 -13.41 16.32
CA ARG A 834 -13.30 -13.38 17.07
C ARG A 834 -12.29 -14.26 16.36
N ALA A 835 -11.11 -13.75 16.08
CA ALA A 835 -9.99 -14.60 15.77
C ALA A 835 -9.85 -15.62 16.93
N ARG A 836 -10.14 -16.89 16.65
CA ARG A 836 -9.94 -17.95 17.64
C ARG A 836 -8.47 -17.95 18.04
N SER A 837 -8.18 -17.61 19.29
CA SER A 837 -6.87 -17.88 19.85
C SER A 837 -6.73 -19.41 19.96
N ASP A 838 -6.07 -20.01 19.01
CA ASP A 838 -5.56 -21.36 19.17
C ASP A 838 -4.48 -21.33 20.26
N ARG A 839 -4.90 -21.44 21.51
CA ARG A 839 -4.01 -21.99 22.52
C ARG A 839 -3.76 -23.44 22.11
N PRO A 840 -2.50 -23.88 21.95
CA PRO A 840 -2.23 -25.28 21.72
C PRO A 840 -2.75 -26.04 22.94
N GLY A 841 -3.84 -26.78 22.75
CA GLY A 841 -4.38 -27.66 23.75
C GLY A 841 -3.33 -28.72 24.07
N MET A 842 -2.84 -28.72 25.30
CA MET A 842 -2.13 -29.86 25.88
C MET A 842 -3.00 -31.09 25.70
N GLY A 843 -2.37 -32.14 25.15
CA GLY A 843 -2.91 -33.39 24.71
C GLY A 843 -4.06 -33.98 25.54
N GLY A 844 -5.20 -34.13 24.89
CA GLY A 844 -6.27 -34.97 25.34
C GLY A 844 -5.94 -36.44 25.12
N ARG A 845 -5.63 -37.15 26.19
CA ARG A 845 -5.63 -38.60 26.23
C ARG A 845 -7.02 -39.11 25.90
N VAL A 846 -7.14 -39.86 24.84
CA VAL A 846 -8.28 -40.70 24.54
C VAL A 846 -8.48 -41.69 25.72
N ARG A 847 -9.59 -41.59 26.44
CA ARG A 847 -10.10 -42.63 27.32
C ARG A 847 -11.39 -43.15 26.72
N GLY A 848 -11.32 -44.42 26.35
CA GLY A 848 -12.51 -45.22 26.00
C GLY A 848 -13.44 -45.37 27.17
N GLY A 849 -14.72 -45.38 26.85
CA GLY A 849 -15.81 -45.48 27.78
C GLY A 849 -15.88 -46.82 28.50
N ARG A 850 -16.42 -46.76 29.72
CA ARG A 850 -17.28 -47.74 30.33
C ARG A 850 -18.13 -47.11 31.42
N ALA A 851 -19.41 -47.45 31.38
CA ALA A 851 -20.45 -47.03 32.28
C ALA A 851 -20.31 -47.61 33.70
N GLY A 852 -20.88 -46.90 34.67
CA GLY A 852 -21.44 -47.57 35.89
C GLY A 852 -21.17 -46.82 37.20
N GLY A 853 -22.21 -46.19 37.73
CA GLY A 853 -22.66 -46.35 39.11
C GLY A 853 -21.98 -45.68 40.28
N GLY A 854 -22.69 -44.69 40.86
CA GLY A 854 -22.97 -44.73 42.29
C GLY A 854 -22.04 -44.04 43.28
N GLY A 855 -22.50 -42.96 43.95
CA GLY A 855 -22.47 -42.88 45.37
C GLY A 855 -21.46 -42.02 46.10
N ARG A 856 -21.89 -40.81 46.56
CA ARG A 856 -21.75 -40.27 47.93
C ARG A 856 -20.41 -39.98 48.59
N ASP A 857 -20.37 -38.76 49.09
CA ASP A 857 -19.80 -38.24 50.37
C ASP A 857 -18.39 -37.71 50.45
N ALA A 858 -18.32 -36.43 50.81
CA ALA A 858 -17.22 -35.67 51.39
C ALA A 858 -16.89 -36.22 52.84
N PRO A 859 -15.92 -35.71 53.64
CA PRO A 859 -15.12 -34.50 53.55
C PRO A 859 -13.67 -34.55 54.14
N ARG A 860 -12.97 -33.36 54.09
CA ARG A 860 -12.00 -32.80 55.04
C ARG A 860 -10.61 -33.40 55.21
N GLY A 861 -9.58 -32.51 55.17
CA GLY A 861 -8.40 -32.55 56.01
C GLY A 861 -7.10 -32.17 55.32
N GLY A 862 -6.54 -30.99 55.54
CA GLY A 862 -5.08 -30.71 55.41
C GLY A 862 -4.35 -31.16 56.70
N PRO A 863 -3.13 -30.75 57.00
CA PRO A 863 -2.02 -30.15 56.25
C PRO A 863 -0.63 -30.73 56.57
N HIS A 864 0.46 -30.06 56.17
CA HIS A 864 1.92 -30.22 56.57
C HIS A 864 2.70 -31.36 55.90
N GLY A 865 3.89 -31.14 55.40
CA GLY A 865 5.09 -30.52 55.85
C GLY A 865 6.29 -30.98 55.08
N ARG A 866 7.24 -30.09 54.86
CA ARG A 866 8.69 -30.15 54.86
C ARG A 866 9.46 -31.36 54.35
N GLY A 867 10.46 -31.08 53.48
CA GLY A 867 11.82 -31.46 53.76
C GLY A 867 12.59 -32.27 52.73
N GLY A 868 13.71 -31.70 52.28
CA GLY A 868 14.95 -32.42 52.11
C GLY A 868 15.41 -32.85 50.74
N GLY A 869 16.41 -32.16 50.20
CA GLY A 869 17.36 -32.74 49.27
C GLY A 869 18.31 -33.67 50.03
N PRO A 870 19.39 -34.17 49.52
CA PRO A 870 20.22 -33.79 48.37
C PRO A 870 20.99 -34.93 47.63
N LYS A 871 21.74 -34.55 46.55
CA LYS A 871 23.03 -35.12 46.12
C LYS A 871 23.17 -36.54 45.55
N GLY A 872 23.89 -36.61 44.41
CA GLY A 872 24.86 -37.64 44.15
C GLY A 872 24.98 -38.04 42.68
N ARG A 873 25.98 -37.49 42.00
CA ARG A 873 27.16 -38.02 41.37
C ARG A 873 27.07 -39.35 40.59
N GLY A 874 27.56 -39.29 39.29
CA GLY A 874 28.58 -40.25 38.94
C GLY A 874 28.40 -40.95 37.61
N GLY A 875 29.31 -40.75 36.69
CA GLY A 875 30.01 -41.83 36.01
C GLY A 875 29.74 -41.96 34.48
N GLY A 876 30.67 -41.51 33.68
CA GLY A 876 30.94 -42.11 32.37
C GLY A 876 31.69 -43.46 32.57
N PRO A 877 32.17 -44.12 31.55
CA PRO A 877 32.74 -43.64 30.30
C PRO A 877 32.68 -44.62 29.08
N LYS A 878 33.16 -44.12 27.90
CA LYS A 878 33.99 -44.80 26.86
C LYS A 878 33.44 -45.92 25.97
N GLY A 879 33.64 -45.75 24.71
CA GLY A 879 34.16 -46.76 23.82
C GLY A 879 33.82 -46.67 22.35
N LYS A 880 34.74 -46.13 21.54
CA LYS A 880 35.37 -46.66 20.31
C LYS A 880 34.48 -47.43 19.33
N GLY A 881 34.42 -47.19 18.05
CA GLY A 881 35.39 -47.04 17.03
C GLY A 881 34.79 -47.46 15.67
N GLY A 882 35.43 -47.03 14.61
CA GLY A 882 35.45 -47.74 13.34
C GLY A 882 34.78 -47.05 12.16
N GLY A 883 35.51 -46.31 11.35
CA GLY A 883 35.26 -46.21 9.90
C GLY A 883 35.77 -47.50 9.22
N PRO A 884 35.79 -47.61 7.90
CA PRO A 884 35.73 -46.62 6.86
C PRO A 884 35.06 -47.10 5.51
N ARG A 885 34.95 -46.13 4.57
CA ARG A 885 35.11 -46.27 3.09
C ARG A 885 33.99 -46.70 2.16
N ARG A 886 33.86 -45.82 1.18
CA ARG A 886 33.61 -45.93 -0.27
C ARG A 886 32.22 -46.26 -0.81
N GLY A 887 31.86 -45.33 -1.71
CA GLY A 887 30.89 -45.46 -2.75
C GLY A 887 30.40 -44.08 -3.18
#